data_ef4094d39548e486c1d6511dd8313420
#
_entry.id   ef4094d39548e486c1d6511dd8313420
#
_cell.length_a   1.000
_cell.length_b   1.000
_cell.length_c   1.000
_cell.angle_alpha   90.00
_cell.angle_beta   90.00
_cell.angle_gamma   90.00
#
_symmetry.space_group_name_H-M   'P 1'
#
loop_
_entity.id
_entity.type
_entity.pdbx_description
1 polymer ?
#
loop_
_entity_poly.entity_id
_entity_poly.type
_entity_poly.pdbx_seq_one_letter_code
_entity_poly.pdbx_strand_id
1 'polypeptide(L)'
;MTKSGNKEESLSNRYKKMFEELEKQGQDINSVFKQLGEKEAFLQRIQDVEDDVAEDQTEIFKQAYSDGDIRRCVRTVINIAKEDWLYYRRGLRKTLYTEGNLFKNPLNYGFNTDDYEKTRQILLLSISNIDRLSKAEDSYIPKERAESSCKELVQLIFLYECLYINRVQNEKRLNESAFLKLSLPQIFQSFLVFFQSQSNLAREKMANIWHSQEYITGFESQVASERSAFNPDVFVSLGDSFEQSLEDIDTLFRYIFYLKSGETVSADDAKKGFTSSYVSPEYSMLDVLSMLDVFFSRMEASFRYSEWNIGIAKNPDGKECYCFFPSDEKPYKTHIAAGLRNKHNFMVEAANENMKEIMSGQPQRMSGSSDGAKQLPGGFYSEYLSVSKNLDVKNIEEFHFDREDYNLLVSYVEPVIASTRKRNKPYYFMVRFNDMCVDEYLDTYVFLYTLSKVFYCAAVKYGIQEDLVPMIDLDYLYNEYATVSGLKKEKARKLINFYVFDKTVARDKRAGDVFTNPLISVGTGMVLLSEGLMDQVNLDRNIEVFLDRNNVDLAPMGKELEKKLVEKLQEADNLAVNTNIIKFMAYDGRNVEFDFLATLDDFLIIIEMKSLLRPYDDDELYRRYKRVMEGVDQVNRRVKIVQKDWKKIKELASIKLPNEPYDEEHIIKVVCTDIYDFTSLMFDGVVVTDDATIIKYFTNPYVQGILDMQEKGSKFLKKKVLWGDKGRPSAEELVSYLHNPDTMDYFVECIESEWNNIPVFEEYKPIAFQDMVLKEDPLRHLAEKYHM
;
A
#
# COMPACT_ATOMS: atom_id res chain seq x y z
N MET A 1 7.18 -58.19 -18.91
CA MET A 1 7.77 -57.51 -17.75
C MET A 1 7.27 -56.09 -17.76
N THR A 2 6.17 -55.88 -17.08
CA THR A 2 5.52 -54.58 -16.94
C THR A 2 6.20 -53.81 -15.80
N LYS A 3 6.88 -52.74 -16.14
CA LYS A 3 7.33 -51.77 -15.14
C LYS A 3 6.09 -51.03 -14.58
N SER A 4 5.73 -51.34 -13.37
CA SER A 4 4.82 -50.51 -12.58
C SER A 4 5.51 -49.17 -12.31
N GLY A 5 5.12 -48.17 -13.05
CA GLY A 5 5.49 -46.80 -12.70
C GLY A 5 4.81 -46.43 -11.39
N ASN A 6 5.57 -46.25 -10.33
CA ASN A 6 5.08 -45.54 -9.16
C ASN A 6 4.68 -44.15 -9.62
N LYS A 7 3.41 -43.87 -9.71
CA LYS A 7 2.92 -42.49 -9.84
C LYS A 7 3.42 -41.75 -8.59
N GLU A 8 4.35 -40.83 -8.76
CA GLU A 8 4.72 -39.91 -7.70
C GLU A 8 3.43 -39.23 -7.22
N GLU A 9 3.18 -39.36 -5.94
CA GLU A 9 2.04 -38.70 -5.30
C GLU A 9 2.18 -37.21 -5.45
N SER A 10 1.14 -36.54 -5.98
CA SER A 10 1.19 -35.10 -6.21
C SER A 10 1.49 -34.37 -4.90
N LEU A 11 2.12 -33.20 -4.99
CA LEU A 11 2.43 -32.36 -3.84
C LEU A 11 1.17 -32.03 -3.04
N SER A 12 0.08 -31.72 -3.73
CA SER A 12 -1.24 -31.50 -3.13
C SER A 12 -1.73 -32.69 -2.31
N ASN A 13 -1.56 -33.93 -2.79
CA ASN A 13 -1.97 -35.13 -2.04
C ASN A 13 -1.11 -35.36 -0.78
N ARG A 14 0.17 -35.00 -0.83
CA ARG A 14 1.05 -35.10 0.35
C ARG A 14 0.64 -34.10 1.42
N TYR A 15 0.35 -32.84 1.03
CA TYR A 15 -0.10 -31.81 1.99
C TYR A 15 -1.50 -32.10 2.53
N LYS A 16 -2.38 -32.62 1.67
CA LYS A 16 -3.70 -33.05 2.10
C LYS A 16 -3.60 -34.08 3.24
N LYS A 17 -2.78 -35.12 3.07
CA LYS A 17 -2.57 -36.13 4.12
C LYS A 17 -1.98 -35.52 5.39
N MET A 18 -1.02 -34.62 5.24
CA MET A 18 -0.41 -33.94 6.35
C MET A 18 -1.42 -33.13 7.18
N PHE A 19 -2.32 -32.39 6.53
CA PHE A 19 -3.34 -31.62 7.24
C PHE A 19 -4.47 -32.48 7.80
N GLU A 20 -4.89 -33.51 7.08
CA GLU A 20 -5.88 -34.48 7.61
C GLU A 20 -5.38 -35.19 8.88
N GLU A 21 -4.09 -35.42 9.00
CA GLU A 21 -3.50 -35.98 10.19
C GLU A 21 -3.34 -34.94 11.31
N LEU A 22 -3.00 -33.72 11.00
CA LEU A 22 -2.97 -32.59 11.96
C LEU A 22 -4.35 -32.32 12.54
N GLU A 23 -5.42 -32.38 11.73
CA GLU A 23 -6.79 -32.25 12.20
C GLU A 23 -7.23 -33.43 13.08
N LYS A 24 -6.85 -34.67 12.73
CA LYS A 24 -7.24 -35.88 13.47
C LYS A 24 -6.55 -36.03 14.82
N GLN A 25 -5.31 -35.52 14.93
CA GLN A 25 -4.43 -35.80 16.09
C GLN A 25 -4.30 -34.60 17.04
N GLY A 26 -5.03 -33.53 16.82
CA GLY A 26 -5.04 -32.39 17.74
C GLY A 26 -3.64 -31.83 18.05
N GLN A 27 -2.77 -31.68 17.00
CA GLN A 27 -1.48 -30.99 17.03
C GLN A 27 -0.18 -31.81 17.09
N ASP A 28 -0.14 -33.06 16.74
CA ASP A 28 1.19 -33.67 16.57
C ASP A 28 1.75 -33.47 15.15
N ILE A 29 2.21 -32.22 14.90
CA ILE A 29 2.93 -31.81 13.68
C ILE A 29 4.10 -32.75 13.37
N ASN A 30 4.74 -33.29 14.39
CA ASN A 30 5.95 -34.12 14.26
C ASN A 30 5.67 -35.46 13.58
N SER A 31 4.48 -36.05 13.76
CA SER A 31 4.14 -37.34 13.12
C SER A 31 3.98 -37.19 11.60
N VAL A 32 3.46 -36.05 11.16
CA VAL A 32 3.26 -35.78 9.74
C VAL A 32 4.59 -35.47 9.03
N PHE A 33 5.49 -34.78 9.69
CA PHE A 33 6.83 -34.51 9.16
C PHE A 33 7.66 -35.79 9.07
N LYS A 34 7.52 -36.71 10.02
CA LYS A 34 8.18 -37.99 9.97
C LYS A 34 7.79 -38.82 8.75
N GLN A 35 6.51 -38.85 8.40
CA GLN A 35 6.03 -39.56 7.20
C GLN A 35 6.51 -38.94 5.89
N LEU A 36 6.64 -37.63 5.82
CA LEU A 36 7.24 -36.94 4.67
C LEU A 36 8.73 -37.22 4.54
N GLY A 37 9.46 -37.34 5.66
CA GLY A 37 10.90 -37.54 5.69
C GLY A 37 11.35 -38.99 5.41
N GLU A 38 10.59 -40.01 5.82
CA GLU A 38 10.96 -41.41 5.64
C GLU A 38 10.98 -41.85 4.15
N LYS A 39 10.40 -41.09 3.24
CA LYS A 39 10.40 -41.39 1.80
C LYS A 39 11.59 -40.83 1.01
N GLU A 40 12.33 -39.90 1.59
CA GLU A 40 13.46 -39.28 0.92
C GLU A 40 14.78 -39.63 1.62
N ALA A 41 15.39 -40.74 1.21
CA ALA A 41 16.56 -41.33 1.79
C ALA A 41 17.85 -40.48 1.61
N PHE A 42 17.87 -39.24 2.08
CA PHE A 42 18.99 -38.33 1.82
C PHE A 42 19.92 -38.08 3.04
N LEU A 43 19.65 -38.66 4.17
CA LEU A 43 20.11 -38.13 5.47
C LEU A 43 21.38 -38.69 6.06
N GLN A 44 22.13 -39.44 5.33
CA GLN A 44 23.22 -40.21 5.93
C GLN A 44 24.51 -39.46 6.28
N ARG A 45 24.67 -38.19 5.99
CA ARG A 45 25.93 -37.47 6.27
C ARG A 45 25.71 -36.03 6.74
N ILE A 46 25.33 -35.84 7.99
CA ILE A 46 25.41 -34.53 8.67
C ILE A 46 26.50 -34.56 9.77
N GLN A 47 27.48 -35.41 9.68
CA GLN A 47 28.56 -35.45 10.67
C GLN A 47 29.65 -34.37 10.49
N ASP A 48 29.64 -33.63 9.38
CA ASP A 48 30.70 -32.66 9.07
C ASP A 48 30.28 -31.20 9.40
N VAL A 49 29.32 -30.97 10.30
CA VAL A 49 28.69 -29.68 10.55
C VAL A 49 29.49 -28.74 11.47
N GLU A 50 30.58 -29.20 12.09
CA GLU A 50 31.23 -28.44 13.15
C GLU A 50 32.20 -27.33 12.69
N ASP A 51 32.54 -27.23 11.40
CA ASP A 51 33.61 -26.34 10.95
C ASP A 51 33.13 -24.97 10.37
N ASP A 52 31.83 -24.76 10.12
CA ASP A 52 31.30 -23.53 9.45
C ASP A 52 30.75 -22.48 10.43
N VAL A 53 31.08 -22.48 11.69
CA VAL A 53 30.42 -21.67 12.75
C VAL A 53 30.76 -20.17 12.72
N ALA A 54 31.61 -19.70 11.83
CA ALA A 54 32.06 -18.29 11.80
C ALA A 54 31.52 -17.47 10.62
N GLU A 55 30.76 -18.04 9.70
CA GLU A 55 30.25 -17.33 8.50
C GLU A 55 28.75 -17.04 8.63
N ASP A 56 28.31 -15.93 8.01
CA ASP A 56 26.88 -15.56 7.93
C ASP A 56 26.08 -16.65 7.18
N GLN A 57 25.25 -17.39 7.90
CA GLN A 57 24.43 -18.49 7.35
C GLN A 57 23.58 -18.05 6.17
N THR A 58 23.19 -16.79 6.11
CA THR A 58 22.41 -16.23 4.98
C THR A 58 23.24 -16.18 3.69
N GLU A 59 24.46 -15.70 3.76
CA GLU A 59 25.35 -15.65 2.59
C GLU A 59 25.77 -17.05 2.12
N ILE A 60 26.01 -17.97 3.06
CA ILE A 60 26.26 -19.39 2.73
C ILE A 60 25.07 -20.00 1.99
N PHE A 61 23.84 -19.76 2.48
CA PHE A 61 22.64 -20.25 1.83
C PHE A 61 22.46 -19.67 0.43
N LYS A 62 22.66 -18.37 0.27
CA LYS A 62 22.57 -17.67 -0.99
C LYS A 62 23.55 -18.22 -2.04
N GLN A 63 24.80 -18.41 -1.64
CA GLN A 63 25.80 -18.98 -2.52
C GLN A 63 25.46 -20.43 -2.91
N ALA A 64 25.12 -21.26 -1.92
CA ALA A 64 24.73 -22.65 -2.17
C ALA A 64 23.50 -22.77 -3.09
N TYR A 65 22.53 -21.88 -2.92
CA TYR A 65 21.31 -21.84 -3.74
C TYR A 65 21.65 -21.46 -5.20
N SER A 66 22.50 -20.46 -5.40
CA SER A 66 22.97 -20.05 -6.72
C SER A 66 23.80 -21.14 -7.41
N ASP A 67 24.62 -21.86 -6.64
CA ASP A 67 25.44 -22.98 -7.15
C ASP A 67 24.60 -24.24 -7.43
N GLY A 68 23.35 -24.29 -7.04
CA GLY A 68 22.48 -25.46 -7.15
C GLY A 68 22.84 -26.59 -6.16
N ASP A 69 23.60 -26.30 -5.10
CA ASP A 69 24.01 -27.30 -4.09
C ASP A 69 22.90 -27.45 -3.02
N ILE A 70 21.95 -28.32 -3.36
CA ILE A 70 20.81 -28.66 -2.46
C ILE A 70 21.28 -29.13 -1.10
N ARG A 71 22.38 -29.92 -1.03
CA ARG A 71 22.88 -30.47 0.23
C ARG A 71 23.37 -29.36 1.15
N ARG A 72 24.14 -28.44 0.61
CA ARG A 72 24.64 -27.27 1.36
C ARG A 72 23.51 -26.37 1.78
N CYS A 73 22.50 -26.14 0.92
CA CYS A 73 21.29 -25.39 1.30
C CYS A 73 20.57 -26.02 2.50
N VAL A 74 20.30 -27.32 2.45
CA VAL A 74 19.61 -28.04 3.53
C VAL A 74 20.41 -27.97 4.82
N ARG A 75 21.73 -28.17 4.77
CA ARG A 75 22.63 -28.04 5.91
C ARG A 75 22.54 -26.65 6.54
N THR A 76 22.57 -25.63 5.72
CA THR A 76 22.49 -24.23 6.19
C THR A 76 21.15 -23.93 6.87
N VAL A 77 20.02 -24.39 6.30
CA VAL A 77 18.70 -24.24 6.95
C VAL A 77 18.65 -24.94 8.31
N ILE A 78 19.27 -26.10 8.44
CA ILE A 78 19.39 -26.82 9.72
C ILE A 78 20.24 -26.04 10.72
N ASN A 79 21.36 -25.46 10.29
CA ASN A 79 22.19 -24.62 11.15
C ASN A 79 21.42 -23.37 11.61
N ILE A 80 20.68 -22.73 10.74
CA ILE A 80 19.78 -21.61 11.09
C ILE A 80 18.78 -22.05 12.19
N ALA A 81 18.18 -23.22 12.06
CA ALA A 81 17.26 -23.73 13.06
C ALA A 81 17.94 -24.06 14.41
N LYS A 82 19.21 -24.46 14.39
CA LYS A 82 20.00 -24.71 15.60
C LYS A 82 20.39 -23.41 16.32
N GLU A 83 20.92 -22.45 15.59
CA GLU A 83 21.50 -21.23 16.14
C GLU A 83 20.42 -20.19 16.50
N ASP A 84 19.82 -19.55 15.54
CA ASP A 84 18.77 -18.54 15.75
C ASP A 84 17.86 -18.42 14.53
N TRP A 85 16.75 -19.14 14.57
CA TRP A 85 15.76 -19.10 13.49
C TRP A 85 15.21 -17.70 13.27
N LEU A 86 14.91 -16.96 14.33
CA LEU A 86 14.29 -15.63 14.24
C LEU A 86 15.24 -14.61 13.60
N TYR A 87 16.52 -14.74 13.84
CA TYR A 87 17.52 -13.86 13.25
C TYR A 87 17.72 -14.12 11.75
N TYR A 88 17.95 -15.40 11.38
CA TYR A 88 18.33 -15.76 10.00
C TYR A 88 17.14 -15.97 9.05
N ARG A 89 15.94 -16.24 9.54
CA ARG A 89 14.79 -16.57 8.70
C ARG A 89 14.49 -15.52 7.61
N ARG A 90 14.72 -14.24 7.90
CA ARG A 90 14.54 -13.16 6.94
C ARG A 90 15.53 -13.24 5.77
N GLY A 91 16.79 -13.55 6.05
CA GLY A 91 17.81 -13.75 5.03
C GLY A 91 17.49 -14.95 4.14
N LEU A 92 17.06 -16.07 4.74
CA LEU A 92 16.59 -17.24 4.04
C LEU A 92 15.42 -16.91 3.09
N ARG A 93 14.39 -16.25 3.62
CA ARG A 93 13.21 -15.83 2.83
C ARG A 93 13.61 -14.87 1.72
N LYS A 94 14.46 -13.89 2.01
CA LYS A 94 14.96 -12.94 1.00
C LYS A 94 15.69 -13.66 -0.13
N THR A 95 16.54 -14.64 0.18
CA THR A 95 17.26 -15.40 -0.83
C THR A 95 16.30 -16.22 -1.71
N LEU A 96 15.37 -16.94 -1.10
CA LEU A 96 14.35 -17.68 -1.86
C LEU A 96 13.51 -16.75 -2.73
N TYR A 97 13.20 -15.55 -2.25
CA TYR A 97 12.50 -14.52 -3.01
C TYR A 97 13.33 -14.02 -4.19
N THR A 98 14.61 -13.70 -3.99
CA THR A 98 15.44 -13.08 -5.03
C THR A 98 15.97 -14.09 -6.05
N GLU A 99 16.32 -15.28 -5.63
CA GLU A 99 16.96 -16.30 -6.47
C GLU A 99 15.96 -17.34 -6.99
N GLY A 100 14.84 -17.54 -6.30
CA GLY A 100 13.85 -18.55 -6.63
C GLY A 100 12.96 -18.23 -7.83
N ASN A 101 13.10 -17.08 -8.45
CA ASN A 101 12.40 -16.62 -9.67
C ASN A 101 10.86 -16.66 -9.66
N LEU A 102 10.24 -17.31 -8.68
CA LEU A 102 8.78 -17.40 -8.53
C LEU A 102 8.16 -16.13 -8.05
N PHE A 103 8.88 -15.42 -7.18
CA PHE A 103 8.43 -14.20 -6.52
C PHE A 103 8.95 -12.94 -7.22
N LYS A 104 9.84 -13.08 -8.16
CA LYS A 104 10.13 -11.96 -9.02
C LYS A 104 8.83 -11.64 -9.72
N ASN A 105 8.45 -10.34 -9.63
CA ASN A 105 7.40 -9.73 -10.41
C ASN A 105 7.07 -10.59 -11.62
N PRO A 106 5.79 -10.91 -11.92
CA PRO A 106 5.42 -11.67 -13.11
C PRO A 106 6.12 -11.20 -14.38
N LEU A 107 6.75 -10.05 -14.32
CA LEU A 107 7.54 -9.43 -15.38
C LEU A 107 9.02 -9.77 -15.33
N ASN A 108 9.55 -10.37 -14.28
CA ASN A 108 10.92 -10.87 -14.21
C ASN A 108 10.96 -12.35 -14.62
N TYR A 109 11.28 -12.55 -15.81
CA TYR A 109 11.19 -13.78 -16.58
C TYR A 109 12.31 -14.71 -16.40
N GLY A 110 11.93 -15.84 -16.44
CA GLY A 110 12.53 -17.09 -16.40
C GLY A 110 11.99 -17.88 -15.22
N PHE A 111 10.63 -18.00 -15.15
CA PHE A 111 10.09 -19.07 -14.36
C PHE A 111 10.70 -20.36 -14.90
N ASN A 112 11.57 -20.93 -14.07
CA ASN A 112 12.18 -22.19 -14.36
C ASN A 112 11.49 -23.22 -13.45
N THR A 113 10.82 -24.20 -14.05
CA THR A 113 10.26 -25.34 -13.32
C THR A 113 11.31 -26.04 -12.47
N ASP A 114 12.57 -26.02 -12.92
CA ASP A 114 13.69 -26.60 -12.18
C ASP A 114 13.98 -25.82 -10.88
N ASP A 115 13.83 -24.50 -10.88
CA ASP A 115 13.98 -23.70 -9.67
C ASP A 115 12.84 -23.93 -8.66
N TYR A 116 11.63 -24.15 -9.15
CA TYR A 116 10.50 -24.56 -8.31
C TYR A 116 10.77 -25.88 -7.63
N GLU A 117 11.11 -26.93 -8.38
CA GLU A 117 11.37 -28.25 -7.84
C GLU A 117 12.59 -28.24 -6.89
N LYS A 118 13.65 -27.51 -7.26
CA LYS A 118 14.82 -27.31 -6.40
C LYS A 118 14.47 -26.69 -5.04
N THR A 119 13.72 -25.59 -5.06
CA THR A 119 13.32 -24.91 -3.82
C THR A 119 12.42 -25.79 -2.96
N ARG A 120 11.45 -26.43 -3.57
CA ARG A 120 10.57 -27.39 -2.93
C ARG A 120 11.36 -28.53 -2.26
N GLN A 121 12.29 -29.10 -2.95
CA GLN A 121 13.15 -30.17 -2.43
C GLN A 121 13.98 -29.71 -1.23
N ILE A 122 14.60 -28.52 -1.30
CA ILE A 122 15.37 -27.93 -0.20
C ILE A 122 14.48 -27.80 1.05
N LEU A 123 13.28 -27.23 0.91
CA LEU A 123 12.38 -27.01 2.04
C LEU A 123 11.91 -28.33 2.67
N LEU A 124 11.48 -29.30 1.86
CA LEU A 124 11.04 -30.62 2.35
C LEU A 124 12.14 -31.39 3.06
N LEU A 125 13.34 -31.40 2.50
CA LEU A 125 14.50 -32.07 3.12
C LEU A 125 14.89 -31.37 4.42
N SER A 126 14.82 -30.05 4.48
CA SER A 126 15.12 -29.29 5.69
C SER A 126 14.16 -29.64 6.83
N ILE A 127 12.84 -29.65 6.56
CA ILE A 127 11.80 -30.03 7.53
C ILE A 127 12.08 -31.43 8.09
N SER A 128 12.29 -32.39 7.20
CA SER A 128 12.55 -33.79 7.58
C SER A 128 13.77 -33.92 8.49
N ASN A 129 14.85 -33.18 8.19
CA ASN A 129 16.07 -33.20 8.98
C ASN A 129 15.92 -32.51 10.34
N ILE A 130 15.29 -31.35 10.39
CA ILE A 130 15.05 -30.59 11.63
C ILE A 130 14.23 -31.47 12.60
N ASP A 131 13.14 -32.07 12.10
CA ASP A 131 12.30 -32.97 12.91
C ASP A 131 13.10 -34.17 13.48
N ARG A 132 13.89 -34.80 12.64
CA ARG A 132 14.74 -35.94 13.10
C ARG A 132 15.75 -35.53 14.16
N LEU A 133 16.44 -34.41 13.97
CA LEU A 133 17.44 -33.91 14.89
C LEU A 133 16.86 -33.45 16.23
N SER A 134 15.62 -32.98 16.24
CA SER A 134 14.91 -32.59 17.47
C SER A 134 14.53 -33.80 18.34
N LYS A 135 14.45 -35.01 17.75
CA LYS A 135 14.07 -36.27 18.42
C LYS A 135 15.25 -37.13 18.83
N ALA A 136 16.49 -36.74 18.48
CA ALA A 136 17.69 -37.46 18.88
C ALA A 136 17.89 -37.39 20.41
N GLU A 137 18.44 -38.42 21.03
CA GLU A 137 18.68 -38.50 22.49
C GLU A 137 19.53 -37.32 23.01
N ASP A 138 20.51 -36.87 22.19
CA ASP A 138 21.24 -35.62 22.40
C ASP A 138 20.65 -34.52 21.50
N SER A 139 19.43 -34.08 21.80
CA SER A 139 18.73 -33.18 20.89
C SER A 139 19.55 -31.93 20.52
N TYR A 140 20.06 -31.90 19.28
CA TYR A 140 20.86 -30.80 18.74
C TYR A 140 20.02 -29.55 18.43
N ILE A 141 18.68 -29.68 18.36
CA ILE A 141 17.75 -28.59 18.12
C ILE A 141 16.67 -28.65 19.22
N PRO A 142 16.45 -27.58 20.00
CA PRO A 142 15.38 -27.53 20.98
C PRO A 142 14.01 -27.77 20.32
N LYS A 143 13.15 -28.56 20.97
CA LYS A 143 11.87 -28.99 20.43
C LYS A 143 11.00 -27.82 19.96
N GLU A 144 10.86 -26.77 20.75
CA GLU A 144 10.10 -25.57 20.43
C GLU A 144 10.63 -24.85 19.18
N ARG A 145 11.96 -24.80 19.03
CA ARG A 145 12.60 -24.23 17.83
C ARG A 145 12.35 -25.09 16.60
N ALA A 146 12.44 -26.39 16.73
CA ALA A 146 12.17 -27.31 15.64
C ALA A 146 10.72 -27.19 15.17
N GLU A 147 9.75 -27.15 16.10
CA GLU A 147 8.34 -26.99 15.80
C GLU A 147 8.07 -25.67 15.08
N SER A 148 8.59 -24.56 15.60
CA SER A 148 8.45 -23.23 15.00
C SER A 148 9.07 -23.18 13.60
N SER A 149 10.30 -23.65 13.43
CA SER A 149 11.00 -23.65 12.14
C SER A 149 10.28 -24.52 11.12
N CYS A 150 9.85 -25.71 11.49
CA CYS A 150 9.12 -26.62 10.60
C CYS A 150 7.78 -26.03 10.18
N LYS A 151 7.03 -25.44 11.11
CA LYS A 151 5.76 -24.78 10.80
C LYS A 151 5.95 -23.68 9.75
N GLU A 152 6.95 -22.86 9.92
CA GLU A 152 7.25 -21.77 9.00
C GLU A 152 7.71 -22.27 7.63
N LEU A 153 8.56 -23.30 7.58
CA LEU A 153 8.98 -23.93 6.32
C LEU A 153 7.80 -24.55 5.56
N VAL A 154 6.83 -25.15 6.26
CA VAL A 154 5.59 -25.65 5.63
C VAL A 154 4.76 -24.51 5.03
N GLN A 155 4.62 -23.41 5.76
CA GLN A 155 3.93 -22.24 5.21
C GLN A 155 4.63 -21.72 3.95
N LEU A 156 5.95 -21.68 3.92
CA LEU A 156 6.72 -21.29 2.73
C LEU A 156 6.47 -22.23 1.55
N ILE A 157 6.36 -23.55 1.78
CA ILE A 157 6.02 -24.49 0.70
C ILE A 157 4.63 -24.21 0.14
N PHE A 158 3.62 -23.97 0.98
CA PHE A 158 2.27 -23.67 0.50
C PHE A 158 2.22 -22.36 -0.29
N LEU A 159 2.88 -21.33 0.22
CA LEU A 159 3.01 -20.05 -0.49
C LEU A 159 3.65 -20.24 -1.86
N TYR A 160 4.73 -21.01 -1.89
CA TYR A 160 5.47 -21.30 -3.11
C TYR A 160 4.62 -22.06 -4.13
N GLU A 161 3.83 -23.05 -3.67
CA GLU A 161 2.89 -23.80 -4.50
C GLU A 161 1.76 -22.90 -5.05
N CYS A 162 1.16 -22.08 -4.21
CA CYS A 162 0.12 -21.14 -4.65
C CYS A 162 0.65 -20.18 -5.72
N LEU A 163 1.83 -19.62 -5.53
CA LEU A 163 2.45 -18.73 -6.50
C LEU A 163 2.76 -19.45 -7.83
N TYR A 164 3.22 -20.70 -7.75
CA TYR A 164 3.44 -21.52 -8.94
C TYR A 164 2.14 -21.74 -9.73
N ILE A 165 1.10 -22.21 -9.05
CA ILE A 165 -0.22 -22.45 -9.66
C ILE A 165 -0.72 -21.18 -10.31
N ASN A 166 -0.67 -20.08 -9.59
CA ASN A 166 -1.12 -18.79 -10.06
C ASN A 166 -0.40 -18.39 -11.35
N ARG A 167 0.91 -18.50 -11.35
CA ARG A 167 1.71 -18.15 -12.50
C ARG A 167 1.41 -19.02 -13.72
N VAL A 168 1.40 -20.33 -13.56
CA VAL A 168 1.15 -21.27 -14.67
C VAL A 168 -0.22 -21.04 -15.31
N GLN A 169 -1.24 -20.83 -14.49
CA GLN A 169 -2.58 -20.56 -15.02
C GLN A 169 -2.70 -19.20 -15.70
N ASN A 170 -1.99 -18.19 -15.21
CA ASN A 170 -2.00 -16.86 -15.83
C ASN A 170 -1.27 -16.86 -17.17
N GLU A 171 -0.10 -17.49 -17.23
CA GLU A 171 0.61 -17.65 -18.50
C GLU A 171 -0.27 -18.40 -19.52
N LYS A 172 -0.98 -19.43 -19.10
CA LYS A 172 -1.91 -20.17 -19.96
C LYS A 172 -3.03 -19.26 -20.48
N ARG A 173 -3.72 -18.54 -19.59
CA ARG A 173 -4.82 -17.61 -19.95
C ARG A 173 -4.34 -16.53 -20.90
N LEU A 174 -3.21 -15.90 -20.60
CA LEU A 174 -2.65 -14.84 -21.42
C LEU A 174 -2.23 -15.36 -22.79
N ASN A 175 -1.55 -16.50 -22.88
CA ASN A 175 -1.11 -17.09 -24.14
C ASN A 175 -2.28 -17.54 -25.03
N GLU A 176 -3.40 -17.94 -24.45
CA GLU A 176 -4.63 -18.31 -25.16
C GLU A 176 -5.44 -17.07 -25.58
N SER A 177 -5.14 -15.89 -25.06
CA SER A 177 -5.91 -14.68 -25.32
C SER A 177 -5.75 -14.16 -26.74
N ALA A 178 -6.86 -13.76 -27.34
CA ALA A 178 -6.89 -13.19 -28.67
C ALA A 178 -6.23 -11.80 -28.75
N PHE A 179 -6.21 -11.04 -27.66
CA PHE A 179 -5.65 -9.68 -27.69
C PHE A 179 -4.13 -9.66 -27.85
N LEU A 180 -3.42 -10.71 -27.44
CA LEU A 180 -1.97 -10.81 -27.68
C LEU A 180 -1.59 -10.82 -29.16
N LYS A 181 -2.56 -11.05 -30.05
CA LYS A 181 -2.35 -10.95 -31.52
C LYS A 181 -2.34 -9.50 -32.02
N LEU A 182 -2.84 -8.58 -31.20
CA LEU A 182 -2.85 -7.14 -31.51
C LEU A 182 -1.47 -6.52 -31.28
N SER A 183 -1.21 -5.39 -31.90
CA SER A 183 -0.01 -4.58 -31.60
C SER A 183 -0.10 -3.96 -30.20
N LEU A 184 1.05 -3.64 -29.61
CA LEU A 184 1.13 -3.01 -28.28
C LEU A 184 0.24 -1.76 -28.17
N PRO A 185 0.26 -0.80 -29.11
CA PRO A 185 -0.61 0.36 -29.08
C PRO A 185 -2.11 -0.01 -29.08
N GLN A 186 -2.51 -0.97 -29.89
CA GLN A 186 -3.91 -1.42 -29.96
C GLN A 186 -4.37 -2.04 -28.64
N ILE A 187 -3.52 -2.85 -28.00
CA ILE A 187 -3.84 -3.45 -26.70
C ILE A 187 -4.05 -2.36 -25.67
N PHE A 188 -3.06 -1.50 -25.47
CA PHE A 188 -3.14 -0.47 -24.41
C PHE A 188 -4.27 0.51 -24.66
N GLN A 189 -4.44 0.99 -25.89
CA GLN A 189 -5.55 1.91 -26.20
C GLN A 189 -6.92 1.26 -25.98
N SER A 190 -7.08 -0.02 -26.36
CA SER A 190 -8.33 -0.75 -26.14
C SER A 190 -8.70 -0.83 -24.66
N PHE A 191 -7.74 -1.19 -23.81
CA PHE A 191 -7.98 -1.27 -22.37
C PHE A 191 -8.23 0.09 -21.74
N LEU A 192 -7.51 1.12 -22.15
CA LEU A 192 -7.71 2.48 -21.64
C LEU A 192 -9.05 3.09 -22.07
N VAL A 193 -9.51 2.85 -23.29
CA VAL A 193 -10.86 3.27 -23.75
C VAL A 193 -11.93 2.55 -22.94
N PHE A 194 -11.74 1.27 -22.68
CA PHE A 194 -12.68 0.52 -21.83
C PHE A 194 -12.67 1.07 -20.41
N PHE A 195 -11.50 1.26 -19.80
CA PHE A 195 -11.35 1.86 -18.48
C PHE A 195 -12.02 3.24 -18.40
N GLN A 196 -11.85 4.08 -19.41
CA GLN A 196 -12.52 5.38 -19.50
C GLN A 196 -14.04 5.23 -19.45
N SER A 197 -14.58 4.22 -20.14
CA SER A 197 -16.02 3.93 -20.13
C SER A 197 -16.51 3.48 -18.77
N GLN A 198 -15.74 2.64 -18.07
CA GLN A 198 -16.05 2.21 -16.70
C GLN A 198 -15.93 3.37 -15.70
N SER A 199 -14.89 4.18 -15.83
CA SER A 199 -14.72 5.40 -15.02
C SER A 199 -15.93 6.33 -15.14
N ASN A 200 -16.43 6.56 -16.36
CA ASN A 200 -17.61 7.37 -16.58
C ASN A 200 -18.86 6.79 -15.93
N LEU A 201 -19.07 5.47 -16.05
CA LEU A 201 -20.18 4.76 -15.42
C LEU A 201 -20.10 4.81 -13.89
N ALA A 202 -18.93 4.63 -13.32
CA ALA A 202 -18.71 4.73 -11.87
C ALA A 202 -19.00 6.16 -11.37
N ARG A 203 -18.53 7.18 -12.05
CA ARG A 203 -18.84 8.59 -11.74
C ARG A 203 -20.33 8.88 -11.79
N GLU A 204 -21.04 8.35 -12.80
CA GLU A 204 -22.49 8.51 -12.91
C GLU A 204 -23.23 7.83 -11.74
N LYS A 205 -22.83 6.61 -11.39
CA LYS A 205 -23.39 5.88 -10.23
C LYS A 205 -23.13 6.62 -8.93
N MET A 206 -21.91 7.09 -8.70
CA MET A 206 -21.56 7.87 -7.53
C MET A 206 -22.37 9.17 -7.45
N ALA A 207 -22.50 9.91 -8.57
CA ALA A 207 -23.32 11.12 -8.62
C ALA A 207 -24.79 10.83 -8.28
N ASN A 208 -25.35 9.72 -8.76
CA ASN A 208 -26.71 9.30 -8.42
C ASN A 208 -26.87 8.96 -6.94
N ILE A 209 -25.90 8.32 -6.30
CA ILE A 209 -25.90 8.07 -4.86
C ILE A 209 -25.89 9.40 -4.11
N TRP A 210 -25.05 10.34 -4.50
CA TRP A 210 -24.96 11.66 -3.89
C TRP A 210 -26.25 12.46 -4.00
N HIS A 211 -26.95 12.38 -5.14
CA HIS A 211 -28.22 13.10 -5.35
C HIS A 211 -29.42 12.44 -4.69
N SER A 212 -29.35 11.15 -4.39
CA SER A 212 -30.47 10.40 -3.79
C SER A 212 -30.50 10.44 -2.25
N GLN A 213 -29.47 10.91 -1.60
CA GLN A 213 -29.28 10.89 -0.16
C GLN A 213 -29.73 12.20 0.51
N GLU A 214 -30.34 12.12 1.68
CA GLU A 214 -30.67 13.29 2.47
C GLU A 214 -29.45 13.99 3.05
N TYR A 215 -28.35 13.25 3.21
CA TYR A 215 -27.04 13.75 3.62
C TYR A 215 -25.94 12.93 2.98
N ILE A 216 -24.82 13.57 2.79
CA ILE A 216 -23.68 13.00 2.11
C ILE A 216 -22.58 12.81 3.13
N THR A 217 -22.29 11.54 3.43
CA THR A 217 -21.02 11.18 4.06
C THR A 217 -20.05 10.81 2.95
N GLY A 218 -18.80 11.19 3.05
CA GLY A 218 -17.83 10.83 2.00
C GLY A 218 -17.54 9.34 1.88
N PHE A 219 -18.21 8.51 2.66
CA PHE A 219 -18.04 7.05 2.66
C PHE A 219 -19.19 6.29 2.00
N GLU A 220 -20.26 6.97 1.59
CA GLU A 220 -21.42 6.32 0.96
C GLU A 220 -21.05 5.50 -0.27
N SER A 221 -20.17 6.03 -1.13
CA SER A 221 -19.71 5.30 -2.30
C SER A 221 -18.86 4.06 -1.97
N GLN A 222 -18.28 4.00 -0.77
CA GLN A 222 -17.45 2.89 -0.32
C GLN A 222 -18.26 1.80 0.37
N VAL A 223 -19.33 2.15 1.07
CA VAL A 223 -20.23 1.16 1.66
C VAL A 223 -21.31 0.71 0.70
N ALA A 224 -21.62 1.48 -0.35
CA ALA A 224 -22.47 1.00 -1.44
C ALA A 224 -21.78 -0.15 -2.16
N SER A 225 -22.43 -1.32 -2.18
CA SER A 225 -21.84 -2.53 -2.73
C SER A 225 -22.60 -3.03 -3.96
N GLU A 226 -21.87 -3.60 -4.89
CA GLU A 226 -22.40 -4.33 -6.05
C GLU A 226 -21.95 -5.80 -6.00
N ARG A 227 -22.69 -6.66 -6.67
CA ARG A 227 -22.24 -8.04 -6.84
C ARG A 227 -21.03 -8.09 -7.74
N SER A 228 -20.00 -8.83 -7.33
CA SER A 228 -18.84 -9.06 -8.18
C SER A 228 -19.27 -9.76 -9.48
N ALA A 229 -18.73 -9.34 -10.60
CA ALA A 229 -18.96 -9.98 -11.90
C ALA A 229 -18.45 -11.44 -11.96
N PHE A 230 -17.48 -11.78 -11.10
CA PHE A 230 -16.85 -13.11 -11.04
C PHE A 230 -17.48 -14.05 -10.04
N ASN A 231 -17.85 -13.54 -8.89
CA ASN A 231 -18.49 -14.32 -7.85
C ASN A 231 -19.75 -13.57 -7.40
N PRO A 232 -20.93 -13.95 -7.90
CA PRO A 232 -22.19 -13.29 -7.56
C PRO A 232 -22.54 -13.33 -6.06
N ASP A 233 -21.84 -14.15 -5.28
CA ASP A 233 -22.00 -14.23 -3.82
C ASP A 233 -21.08 -13.24 -3.07
N VAL A 234 -20.16 -12.59 -3.75
CA VAL A 234 -19.28 -11.57 -3.19
C VAL A 234 -19.77 -10.18 -3.55
N PHE A 235 -19.86 -9.31 -2.55
CA PHE A 235 -20.17 -7.91 -2.70
C PHE A 235 -18.88 -7.10 -2.63
N VAL A 236 -18.68 -6.23 -3.60
CA VAL A 236 -17.53 -5.32 -3.68
C VAL A 236 -18.05 -3.89 -3.59
N SER A 237 -17.42 -3.04 -2.79
CA SER A 237 -17.81 -1.64 -2.71
C SER A 237 -17.54 -0.93 -4.05
N LEU A 238 -18.33 0.10 -4.38
CA LEU A 238 -18.11 0.88 -5.60
C LEU A 238 -16.75 1.57 -5.62
N GLY A 239 -16.30 2.06 -4.46
CA GLY A 239 -14.99 2.69 -4.32
C GLY A 239 -13.86 1.68 -4.55
N ASP A 240 -13.91 0.55 -3.86
CA ASP A 240 -12.88 -0.49 -3.97
C ASP A 240 -12.86 -1.12 -5.36
N SER A 241 -14.03 -1.35 -5.97
CA SER A 241 -14.13 -1.85 -7.34
C SER A 241 -13.46 -0.93 -8.35
N PHE A 242 -13.51 0.36 -8.13
CA PHE A 242 -12.89 1.35 -9.01
C PHE A 242 -11.37 1.42 -8.83
N GLU A 243 -10.89 1.47 -7.59
CA GLU A 243 -9.46 1.39 -7.26
C GLU A 243 -8.86 0.07 -7.77
N GLN A 244 -9.58 -1.02 -7.58
CA GLN A 244 -9.20 -2.33 -8.07
C GLN A 244 -9.01 -2.36 -9.60
N SER A 245 -9.92 -1.77 -10.37
CA SER A 245 -9.79 -1.71 -11.84
C SER A 245 -8.53 -1.00 -12.32
N LEU A 246 -8.00 -0.09 -11.52
CA LEU A 246 -6.73 0.59 -11.79
C LEU A 246 -5.52 -0.28 -11.49
N GLU A 247 -5.53 -1.01 -10.39
CA GLU A 247 -4.49 -1.98 -10.05
C GLU A 247 -4.41 -3.10 -11.10
N ASP A 248 -5.58 -3.48 -11.66
CA ASP A 248 -5.68 -4.44 -12.75
C ASP A 248 -4.94 -3.98 -13.99
N ILE A 249 -5.16 -2.72 -14.35
CA ILE A 249 -4.52 -2.11 -15.51
C ILE A 249 -3.00 -2.06 -15.30
N ASP A 250 -2.53 -1.68 -14.12
CA ASP A 250 -1.11 -1.65 -13.82
C ASP A 250 -0.48 -3.04 -14.03
N THR A 251 -1.07 -4.04 -13.42
CA THR A 251 -0.58 -5.42 -13.51
C THR A 251 -0.63 -5.94 -14.94
N LEU A 252 -1.74 -5.72 -15.65
CA LEU A 252 -1.90 -6.14 -17.03
C LEU A 252 -0.86 -5.48 -17.94
N PHE A 253 -0.67 -4.16 -17.82
CA PHE A 253 0.28 -3.44 -18.67
C PHE A 253 1.71 -3.89 -18.43
N ARG A 254 2.06 -4.21 -17.19
CA ARG A 254 3.35 -4.82 -16.86
C ARG A 254 3.52 -6.16 -17.59
N TYR A 255 2.53 -7.04 -17.52
CA TYR A 255 2.55 -8.32 -18.24
C TYR A 255 2.67 -8.15 -19.74
N ILE A 256 1.92 -7.24 -20.34
CA ILE A 256 1.96 -6.98 -21.78
C ILE A 256 3.33 -6.46 -22.20
N PHE A 257 3.88 -5.49 -21.49
CA PHE A 257 5.25 -5.02 -21.76
C PHE A 257 6.28 -6.13 -21.75
N TYR A 258 6.07 -7.12 -20.93
CA TYR A 258 6.94 -8.26 -20.91
C TYR A 258 6.71 -9.24 -22.07
N LEU A 259 5.50 -9.69 -22.22
CA LEU A 259 5.17 -10.66 -23.28
C LEU A 259 5.54 -10.12 -24.66
N LYS A 260 5.46 -8.79 -24.82
CA LYS A 260 5.77 -8.10 -26.06
C LYS A 260 7.12 -7.36 -26.04
N SER A 261 8.01 -7.71 -25.13
CA SER A 261 9.30 -7.01 -24.95
C SER A 261 10.22 -7.08 -26.19
N GLY A 262 10.02 -8.04 -27.07
CA GLY A 262 10.75 -8.19 -28.33
C GLY A 262 10.07 -7.55 -29.54
N GLU A 263 8.84 -7.01 -29.40
CA GLU A 263 8.15 -6.36 -30.50
C GLU A 263 8.71 -4.97 -30.75
N THR A 264 9.02 -4.68 -32.00
CA THR A 264 9.29 -3.32 -32.48
C THR A 264 7.99 -2.76 -33.05
N VAL A 265 7.41 -1.78 -32.37
CA VAL A 265 6.22 -1.09 -32.85
C VAL A 265 6.60 -0.18 -33.99
N SER A 266 6.00 -0.37 -35.18
CA SER A 266 6.17 0.57 -36.27
C SER A 266 5.26 1.79 -36.10
N ALA A 267 5.62 2.92 -36.70
CA ALA A 267 4.76 4.10 -36.71
C ALA A 267 3.40 3.82 -37.37
N ASP A 268 3.34 2.90 -38.33
CA ASP A 268 2.11 2.47 -38.98
C ASP A 268 1.26 1.56 -38.07
N ASP A 269 1.88 0.74 -37.21
CA ASP A 269 1.15 -0.05 -36.24
C ASP A 269 0.56 0.83 -35.13
N ALA A 270 1.26 1.90 -34.76
CA ALA A 270 0.76 2.89 -33.83
C ALA A 270 -0.50 3.64 -34.34
N LYS A 271 -0.65 3.78 -35.66
CA LYS A 271 -1.79 4.45 -36.33
C LYS A 271 -2.95 3.52 -36.67
N LYS A 272 -2.81 2.21 -36.50
CA LYS A 272 -3.91 1.26 -36.66
C LYS A 272 -4.89 1.40 -35.51
N GLY A 273 -6.04 1.95 -35.80
CA GLY A 273 -7.06 2.25 -34.81
C GLY A 273 -7.60 1.03 -34.05
N PHE A 274 -8.26 1.33 -33.01
CA PHE A 274 -8.98 0.47 -32.10
C PHE A 274 -10.04 -0.39 -32.81
N THR A 275 -10.15 -1.64 -32.46
CA THR A 275 -11.27 -2.49 -32.84
C THR A 275 -12.07 -2.91 -31.62
N SER A 276 -13.22 -2.28 -31.42
CA SER A 276 -14.11 -2.50 -30.26
C SER A 276 -14.56 -3.94 -30.03
N SER A 277 -14.47 -4.79 -31.08
CA SER A 277 -14.85 -6.20 -31.01
C SER A 277 -13.97 -7.09 -30.16
N TYR A 278 -12.78 -6.63 -29.73
CA TYR A 278 -11.83 -7.45 -28.99
C TYR A 278 -11.87 -7.22 -27.47
N VAL A 279 -12.45 -6.13 -27.00
CA VAL A 279 -12.34 -5.70 -25.59
C VAL A 279 -13.33 -6.36 -24.67
N SER A 280 -14.57 -6.61 -25.14
CA SER A 280 -15.64 -7.09 -24.29
C SER A 280 -15.44 -8.51 -23.71
N PRO A 281 -14.90 -9.49 -24.44
CA PRO A 281 -14.64 -10.84 -23.89
C PRO A 281 -13.43 -10.91 -22.97
N GLU A 282 -12.47 -10.01 -23.15
CA GLU A 282 -11.18 -10.01 -22.44
C GLU A 282 -11.25 -9.27 -21.10
N TYR A 283 -12.34 -8.54 -20.88
CA TYR A 283 -12.50 -7.77 -19.67
C TYR A 283 -12.68 -8.64 -18.44
N SER A 284 -13.34 -9.79 -18.58
CA SER A 284 -13.40 -10.79 -17.51
C SER A 284 -12.02 -11.32 -17.09
N MET A 285 -11.00 -11.16 -17.93
CA MET A 285 -9.65 -11.54 -17.59
C MET A 285 -8.93 -10.47 -16.77
N LEU A 286 -9.30 -9.19 -16.92
CA LEU A 286 -8.78 -8.10 -16.10
C LEU A 286 -9.11 -8.30 -14.63
N ASP A 287 -10.34 -8.57 -14.29
CA ASP A 287 -10.74 -8.82 -12.91
C ASP A 287 -9.99 -10.01 -12.29
N VAL A 288 -9.70 -11.05 -13.10
CA VAL A 288 -8.89 -12.17 -12.62
C VAL A 288 -7.46 -11.74 -12.37
N LEU A 289 -6.89 -10.91 -13.25
CA LEU A 289 -5.51 -10.44 -13.10
C LEU A 289 -5.36 -9.53 -11.88
N SER A 290 -6.37 -8.74 -11.52
CA SER A 290 -6.31 -7.86 -10.37
C SER A 290 -6.38 -8.59 -9.04
N MET A 291 -7.34 -9.49 -8.92
CA MET A 291 -7.38 -10.38 -7.76
C MET A 291 -6.05 -11.09 -7.56
N LEU A 292 -5.37 -11.37 -8.66
CA LEU A 292 -4.04 -11.96 -8.67
C LEU A 292 -2.96 -10.99 -8.20
N ASP A 293 -3.03 -9.70 -8.53
CA ASP A 293 -2.03 -8.72 -8.09
C ASP A 293 -2.11 -8.44 -6.59
N VAL A 294 -3.31 -8.21 -6.07
CA VAL A 294 -3.54 -8.11 -4.62
C VAL A 294 -3.07 -9.36 -3.90
N PHE A 295 -3.40 -10.52 -4.43
CA PHE A 295 -2.95 -11.79 -3.89
C PHE A 295 -1.42 -11.94 -3.93
N PHE A 296 -0.78 -11.58 -5.04
CA PHE A 296 0.68 -11.58 -5.17
C PHE A 296 1.36 -10.63 -4.18
N SER A 297 0.85 -9.43 -4.03
CA SER A 297 1.38 -8.45 -3.09
C SER A 297 1.34 -8.98 -1.66
N ARG A 298 0.21 -9.53 -1.25
CA ARG A 298 0.04 -10.14 0.08
C ARG A 298 0.86 -11.40 0.27
N MET A 299 0.99 -12.24 -0.75
CA MET A 299 1.87 -13.41 -0.69
C MET A 299 3.34 -13.02 -0.64
N GLU A 300 3.73 -11.99 -1.37
CA GLU A 300 5.07 -11.43 -1.30
C GLU A 300 5.37 -10.92 0.11
N ALA A 301 4.49 -10.10 0.68
CA ALA A 301 4.61 -9.59 2.04
C ALA A 301 4.68 -10.72 3.07
N SER A 302 3.84 -11.74 2.92
CA SER A 302 3.85 -12.93 3.76
C SER A 302 5.14 -13.71 3.66
N PHE A 303 5.62 -13.93 2.45
CA PHE A 303 6.85 -14.67 2.23
C PHE A 303 8.06 -13.92 2.80
N ARG A 304 8.14 -12.62 2.58
CA ARG A 304 9.26 -11.78 3.04
C ARG A 304 9.21 -11.51 4.54
N TYR A 305 8.03 -11.32 5.11
CA TYR A 305 7.87 -10.68 6.41
C TYR A 305 7.13 -11.51 7.46
N SER A 306 6.54 -12.64 7.08
CA SER A 306 5.71 -13.50 7.96
C SER A 306 4.46 -12.83 8.53
N GLU A 307 3.93 -11.83 7.87
CA GLU A 307 2.76 -11.09 8.36
C GLU A 307 1.44 -11.78 8.05
N TRP A 308 1.46 -12.70 7.09
CA TRP A 308 0.31 -13.50 6.70
C TRP A 308 0.57 -14.97 6.96
N ASN A 309 -0.48 -15.67 7.32
CA ASN A 309 -0.49 -17.12 7.44
C ASN A 309 -1.15 -17.75 6.22
N ILE A 310 -0.78 -18.99 5.94
CA ILE A 310 -1.47 -19.83 4.98
C ILE A 310 -1.82 -21.16 5.62
N GLY A 311 -3.04 -21.61 5.38
CA GLY A 311 -3.55 -22.89 5.86
C GLY A 311 -4.40 -23.58 4.80
N ILE A 312 -4.97 -24.71 5.16
CA ILE A 312 -5.97 -25.39 4.36
C ILE A 312 -7.28 -25.42 5.15
N ALA A 313 -8.36 -24.98 4.52
CA ALA A 313 -9.71 -25.09 5.06
C ALA A 313 -10.66 -25.67 4.00
N LYS A 314 -11.88 -25.99 4.40
CA LYS A 314 -12.93 -26.38 3.45
C LYS A 314 -13.77 -25.14 3.14
N ASN A 315 -13.95 -24.90 1.84
CA ASN A 315 -14.90 -23.89 1.39
C ASN A 315 -16.36 -24.33 1.65
N PRO A 316 -17.36 -23.48 1.44
CA PRO A 316 -18.76 -23.81 1.63
C PRO A 316 -19.22 -25.05 0.84
N ASP A 317 -18.60 -25.33 -0.31
CA ASP A 317 -18.90 -26.53 -1.13
C ASP A 317 -18.22 -27.81 -0.61
N GLY A 318 -17.51 -27.73 0.51
CA GLY A 318 -16.78 -28.85 1.11
C GLY A 318 -15.46 -29.20 0.40
N LYS A 319 -15.03 -28.41 -0.59
CA LYS A 319 -13.72 -28.55 -1.25
C LYS A 319 -12.64 -27.92 -0.38
N GLU A 320 -11.49 -28.58 -0.29
CA GLU A 320 -10.33 -27.99 0.36
C GLU A 320 -9.77 -26.82 -0.46
N CYS A 321 -9.50 -25.74 0.20
CA CYS A 321 -8.88 -24.56 -0.38
C CYS A 321 -7.66 -24.10 0.42
N TYR A 322 -6.72 -23.47 -0.22
CA TYR A 322 -5.68 -22.70 0.46
C TYR A 322 -6.31 -21.42 1.01
N CYS A 323 -6.16 -21.22 2.32
CA CYS A 323 -6.68 -20.05 3.01
C CYS A 323 -5.55 -19.15 3.45
N PHE A 324 -5.63 -17.90 3.08
CA PHE A 324 -4.62 -16.89 3.29
C PHE A 324 -5.18 -15.80 4.19
N PHE A 325 -4.55 -15.52 5.32
CA PHE A 325 -5.10 -14.63 6.33
C PHE A 325 -3.97 -13.93 7.12
N PRO A 326 -4.17 -12.70 7.59
CA PRO A 326 -3.17 -11.98 8.38
C PRO A 326 -2.88 -12.69 9.70
N SER A 327 -1.66 -12.58 10.17
CA SER A 327 -1.26 -13.11 11.50
C SER A 327 -1.96 -12.36 12.64
N ASP A 328 -2.23 -11.07 12.43
CA ASP A 328 -3.00 -10.19 13.30
C ASP A 328 -3.80 -9.23 12.41
N GLU A 329 -5.11 -9.17 12.60
CA GLU A 329 -6.00 -8.29 11.81
C GLU A 329 -5.86 -6.80 12.21
N LYS A 330 -5.48 -6.52 13.46
CA LYS A 330 -5.48 -5.15 13.98
C LYS A 330 -4.57 -4.20 13.19
N PRO A 331 -3.30 -4.54 12.85
CA PRO A 331 -2.47 -3.68 12.03
C PRO A 331 -3.05 -3.38 10.65
N TYR A 332 -3.67 -4.38 10.00
CA TYR A 332 -4.30 -4.18 8.69
C TYR A 332 -5.55 -3.32 8.76
N LYS A 333 -6.42 -3.55 9.74
CA LYS A 333 -7.58 -2.67 10.00
C LYS A 333 -7.14 -1.23 10.28
N THR A 334 -6.08 -1.06 11.06
CA THR A 334 -5.51 0.27 11.36
C THR A 334 -4.97 0.95 10.09
N HIS A 335 -4.30 0.22 9.21
CA HIS A 335 -3.82 0.76 7.94
C HIS A 335 -4.97 1.23 7.04
N ILE A 336 -6.01 0.41 6.86
CA ILE A 336 -7.20 0.81 6.10
C ILE A 336 -7.90 2.02 6.75
N ALA A 337 -8.06 1.98 8.07
CA ALA A 337 -8.63 3.09 8.83
C ALA A 337 -7.83 4.40 8.65
N ALA A 338 -6.51 4.31 8.53
CA ALA A 338 -5.65 5.46 8.24
C ALA A 338 -5.95 6.06 6.86
N GLY A 339 -6.15 5.22 5.85
CA GLY A 339 -6.59 5.65 4.52
C GLY A 339 -7.94 6.37 4.56
N LEU A 340 -8.92 5.78 5.25
CA LEU A 340 -10.23 6.38 5.45
C LEU A 340 -10.17 7.72 6.20
N ARG A 341 -9.35 7.80 7.25
CA ARG A 341 -9.12 9.03 8.00
C ARG A 341 -8.47 10.11 7.14
N ASN A 342 -7.50 9.77 6.32
CA ASN A 342 -6.91 10.71 5.36
C ASN A 342 -7.97 11.26 4.40
N LYS A 343 -8.83 10.38 3.86
CA LYS A 343 -9.92 10.75 2.97
C LYS A 343 -10.96 11.64 3.66
N HIS A 344 -11.32 11.31 4.90
CA HIS A 344 -12.22 12.13 5.72
C HIS A 344 -11.64 13.53 5.96
N ASN A 345 -10.38 13.64 6.37
CA ASN A 345 -9.73 14.92 6.59
C ASN A 345 -9.71 15.78 5.32
N PHE A 346 -9.45 15.16 4.17
CA PHE A 346 -9.55 15.84 2.87
C PHE A 346 -10.95 16.46 2.62
N MET A 347 -12.00 15.68 2.86
CA MET A 347 -13.36 16.15 2.65
C MET A 347 -13.75 17.27 3.62
N VAL A 348 -13.33 17.17 4.88
CA VAL A 348 -13.57 18.22 5.89
C VAL A 348 -12.85 19.52 5.50
N GLU A 349 -11.64 19.45 5.00
CA GLU A 349 -10.91 20.62 4.52
C GLU A 349 -11.56 21.25 3.30
N ALA A 350 -11.94 20.45 2.31
CA ALA A 350 -12.65 20.92 1.12
C ALA A 350 -14.00 21.56 1.48
N ALA A 351 -14.76 20.98 2.41
CA ALA A 351 -16.00 21.55 2.90
C ALA A 351 -15.79 22.88 3.63
N ASN A 352 -14.76 22.99 4.45
CA ASN A 352 -14.42 24.22 5.16
C ASN A 352 -13.98 25.33 4.21
N GLU A 353 -13.31 25.03 3.13
CA GLU A 353 -12.91 26.03 2.13
C GLU A 353 -14.10 26.52 1.32
N ASN A 354 -14.97 25.63 0.86
CA ASN A 354 -16.22 25.98 0.22
C ASN A 354 -17.09 26.89 1.11
N MET A 355 -17.19 26.59 2.42
CA MET A 355 -17.91 27.43 3.37
C MET A 355 -17.27 28.83 3.50
N LYS A 356 -15.95 28.94 3.52
CA LYS A 356 -15.26 30.25 3.57
C LYS A 356 -15.52 31.08 2.32
N GLU A 357 -15.51 30.46 1.15
CA GLU A 357 -15.86 31.11 -0.12
C GLU A 357 -17.31 31.63 -0.11
N ILE A 358 -18.25 30.81 0.34
CA ILE A 358 -19.66 31.21 0.49
C ILE A 358 -19.80 32.41 1.46
N MET A 359 -19.13 32.36 2.60
CA MET A 359 -19.17 33.41 3.62
C MET A 359 -18.47 34.70 3.19
N SER A 360 -17.47 34.61 2.30
CA SER A 360 -16.74 35.78 1.79
C SER A 360 -17.51 36.54 0.70
N GLY A 361 -18.71 36.06 0.29
CA GLY A 361 -19.53 36.68 -0.76
C GLY A 361 -18.89 36.63 -2.14
N GLN A 362 -17.87 35.83 -2.35
CA GLN A 362 -17.36 35.56 -3.69
C GLN A 362 -18.40 34.73 -4.45
N PRO A 363 -18.65 35.05 -5.75
CA PRO A 363 -19.56 34.24 -6.54
C PRO A 363 -19.12 32.80 -6.47
N GLN A 364 -20.03 31.93 -6.01
CA GLN A 364 -19.81 30.51 -6.02
C GLN A 364 -19.34 30.12 -7.44
N ARG A 365 -18.14 29.60 -7.50
CA ARG A 365 -17.69 28.80 -8.65
C ARG A 365 -18.42 27.45 -8.58
N MET A 366 -19.78 27.53 -8.62
CA MET A 366 -20.59 26.32 -8.61
C MET A 366 -20.39 25.59 -9.94
N SER A 367 -19.92 24.40 -9.83
CA SER A 367 -20.13 23.36 -10.81
C SER A 367 -21.65 23.21 -11.01
N GLY A 368 -22.19 23.72 -12.11
CA GLY A 368 -23.52 23.37 -12.51
C GLY A 368 -24.51 24.50 -12.53
N SER A 369 -24.53 25.23 -13.60
CA SER A 369 -25.77 25.94 -14.03
C SER A 369 -26.75 24.93 -14.58
N SER A 370 -27.94 25.01 -14.05
CA SER A 370 -29.12 24.21 -14.35
C SER A 370 -29.73 24.48 -15.70
N ASP A 371 -29.09 24.40 -16.79
CA ASP A 371 -29.70 24.44 -18.09
C ASP A 371 -29.25 23.29 -18.98
N GLY A 372 -30.04 22.22 -18.98
CA GLY A 372 -30.32 21.31 -20.10
C GLY A 372 -29.19 20.63 -20.85
N ALA A 373 -27.94 20.95 -20.61
CA ALA A 373 -26.80 20.20 -21.11
C ALA A 373 -26.61 18.99 -20.21
N LYS A 374 -26.64 17.81 -20.76
CA LYS A 374 -26.22 16.60 -20.06
C LYS A 374 -24.86 16.89 -19.41
N GLN A 375 -24.86 17.08 -18.09
CA GLN A 375 -23.62 17.18 -17.32
C GLN A 375 -22.90 15.85 -17.51
N LEU A 376 -21.80 15.92 -18.18
CA LEU A 376 -20.85 14.81 -18.14
C LEU A 376 -20.25 14.78 -16.74
N PRO A 377 -19.92 13.61 -16.17
CA PRO A 377 -19.37 13.52 -14.83
C PRO A 377 -18.06 14.31 -14.72
N GLY A 378 -17.96 15.24 -13.75
CA GLY A 378 -16.71 15.92 -13.47
C GLY A 378 -16.66 17.44 -13.59
N GLY A 379 -17.75 18.14 -13.89
CA GLY A 379 -17.80 19.62 -13.93
C GLY A 379 -16.88 20.30 -14.95
N PHE A 380 -17.17 21.54 -15.32
CA PHE A 380 -16.32 22.39 -16.20
C PHE A 380 -16.26 22.04 -17.68
N TYR A 381 -17.30 21.40 -18.20
CA TYR A 381 -17.31 20.98 -19.60
C TYR A 381 -17.50 22.13 -20.63
N SER A 382 -18.22 23.18 -20.26
CA SER A 382 -18.51 24.28 -21.20
C SER A 382 -17.21 24.97 -21.65
N GLU A 383 -16.30 25.16 -20.75
CA GLU A 383 -15.02 25.83 -20.98
C GLU A 383 -14.10 24.94 -21.79
N TYR A 384 -13.93 23.69 -21.35
CA TYR A 384 -13.13 22.69 -22.08
C TYR A 384 -13.70 22.44 -23.49
N LEU A 385 -15.01 22.32 -23.63
CA LEU A 385 -15.68 22.23 -24.94
C LEU A 385 -15.47 23.48 -25.81
N SER A 386 -15.39 24.65 -25.20
CA SER A 386 -15.11 25.89 -25.94
C SER A 386 -13.70 25.87 -26.53
N VAL A 387 -12.71 25.47 -25.74
CA VAL A 387 -11.31 25.37 -26.18
C VAL A 387 -11.14 24.24 -27.20
N SER A 388 -11.83 23.13 -27.01
CA SER A 388 -11.78 21.96 -27.91
C SER A 388 -12.36 22.21 -29.32
N LYS A 389 -13.02 23.35 -29.55
CA LYS A 389 -13.58 23.68 -30.88
C LYS A 389 -12.53 23.77 -31.98
N ASN A 390 -11.32 24.11 -31.61
CA ASN A 390 -10.18 24.27 -32.51
C ASN A 390 -9.36 23.00 -32.66
N LEU A 391 -9.75 21.94 -31.97
CA LEU A 391 -9.00 20.67 -31.96
C LEU A 391 -9.54 19.78 -33.08
N ASP A 392 -8.66 19.42 -34.02
CA ASP A 392 -8.92 18.33 -34.98
C ASP A 392 -8.41 17.02 -34.30
N VAL A 393 -9.35 16.17 -33.91
CA VAL A 393 -9.03 14.87 -33.28
C VAL A 393 -8.17 13.94 -34.15
N LYS A 394 -8.09 14.22 -35.49
CA LYS A 394 -7.23 13.47 -36.40
C LYS A 394 -5.82 14.02 -36.50
N ASN A 395 -5.61 15.27 -36.13
CA ASN A 395 -4.33 15.97 -36.19
C ASN A 395 -4.03 16.66 -34.84
N ILE A 396 -4.00 15.88 -33.79
CA ILE A 396 -3.82 16.35 -32.41
C ILE A 396 -2.57 17.23 -32.26
N GLU A 397 -1.53 16.93 -33.01
CA GLU A 397 -0.24 17.64 -32.97
C GLU A 397 -0.33 19.07 -33.54
N GLU A 398 -1.41 19.42 -34.24
CA GLU A 398 -1.70 20.78 -34.72
C GLU A 398 -2.42 21.64 -33.68
N PHE A 399 -2.86 21.03 -32.57
CA PHE A 399 -3.50 21.77 -31.49
C PHE A 399 -2.45 22.49 -30.63
N HIS A 400 -2.65 23.76 -30.40
CA HIS A 400 -1.85 24.57 -29.48
C HIS A 400 -2.78 25.37 -28.57
N PHE A 401 -2.44 25.38 -27.28
CA PHE A 401 -3.15 26.24 -26.34
C PHE A 401 -2.92 27.69 -26.64
N ASP A 402 -4.02 28.46 -26.78
CA ASP A 402 -3.95 29.88 -26.55
C ASP A 402 -3.66 30.14 -25.05
N ARG A 403 -2.84 31.15 -24.77
CA ARG A 403 -2.38 31.38 -23.39
C ARG A 403 -3.51 31.83 -22.45
N GLU A 404 -4.51 32.56 -22.97
CA GLU A 404 -5.67 32.99 -22.18
C GLU A 404 -6.57 31.80 -21.89
N ASP A 405 -6.83 30.96 -22.86
CA ASP A 405 -7.59 29.71 -22.72
C ASP A 405 -6.91 28.78 -21.76
N TYR A 406 -5.60 28.57 -21.86
CA TYR A 406 -4.84 27.73 -20.93
C TYR A 406 -4.95 28.25 -19.50
N ASN A 407 -4.70 29.54 -19.27
CA ASN A 407 -4.80 30.14 -17.93
C ASN A 407 -6.21 30.00 -17.33
N LEU A 408 -7.24 30.15 -18.16
CA LEU A 408 -8.62 29.95 -17.76
C LEU A 408 -8.84 28.50 -17.27
N LEU A 409 -8.44 27.52 -18.07
CA LEU A 409 -8.62 26.10 -17.71
C LEU A 409 -7.81 25.69 -16.48
N VAL A 410 -6.58 26.16 -16.34
CA VAL A 410 -5.73 25.95 -15.16
C VAL A 410 -6.39 26.50 -13.90
N SER A 411 -7.10 27.64 -13.98
CA SER A 411 -7.79 28.23 -12.83
C SER A 411 -8.84 27.30 -12.21
N TYR A 412 -9.35 26.32 -12.96
CA TYR A 412 -10.27 25.31 -12.43
C TYR A 412 -9.59 24.16 -11.71
N VAL A 413 -8.31 23.89 -12.02
CA VAL A 413 -7.51 22.85 -11.37
C VAL A 413 -6.75 23.40 -10.15
N GLU A 414 -6.47 24.70 -10.13
CA GLU A 414 -5.71 25.35 -9.06
C GLU A 414 -6.25 25.10 -7.64
N PRO A 415 -7.57 25.05 -7.36
CA PRO A 415 -8.08 24.70 -6.03
C PRO A 415 -7.65 23.31 -5.55
N VAL A 416 -7.55 22.32 -6.45
CA VAL A 416 -7.09 20.98 -6.13
C VAL A 416 -5.61 21.03 -5.76
N ILE A 417 -4.82 21.77 -6.52
CA ILE A 417 -3.37 21.94 -6.24
C ILE A 417 -3.15 22.69 -4.95
N ALA A 418 -3.89 23.76 -4.69
CA ALA A 418 -3.82 24.53 -3.44
C ALA A 418 -4.17 23.64 -2.23
N SER A 419 -5.20 22.81 -2.34
CA SER A 419 -5.57 21.84 -1.33
C SER A 419 -4.48 20.79 -1.13
N THR A 420 -3.88 20.27 -2.20
CA THR A 420 -2.75 19.33 -2.14
C THR A 420 -1.55 19.95 -1.44
N ARG A 421 -1.19 21.20 -1.78
CA ARG A 421 -0.11 21.93 -1.09
C ARG A 421 -0.35 22.06 0.40
N LYS A 422 -1.58 22.33 0.81
CA LYS A 422 -1.94 22.52 2.21
C LYS A 422 -1.90 21.22 3.02
N ARG A 423 -2.29 20.09 2.39
CA ARG A 423 -2.27 18.77 3.05
C ARG A 423 -0.88 18.17 3.20
N ASN A 424 0.02 18.54 2.31
CA ASN A 424 1.38 18.01 2.33
C ASN A 424 2.31 18.85 3.23
N LYS A 425 3.42 18.24 3.61
CA LYS A 425 4.40 18.87 4.51
C LYS A 425 5.05 20.07 3.82
N PRO A 426 5.12 21.23 4.46
CA PRO A 426 5.73 22.43 3.87
C PRO A 426 7.15 22.20 3.34
N TYR A 427 7.91 21.35 4.00
CA TYR A 427 9.27 20.98 3.60
C TYR A 427 9.33 20.43 2.17
N TYR A 428 8.33 19.66 1.72
CA TYR A 428 8.28 19.10 0.36
C TYR A 428 8.40 20.17 -0.72
N PHE A 429 7.82 21.34 -0.50
CA PHE A 429 7.81 22.47 -1.44
C PHE A 429 9.05 23.38 -1.33
N MET A 430 9.83 23.26 -0.26
CA MET A 430 11.06 24.03 -0.09
C MET A 430 12.27 23.36 -0.74
N VAL A 431 12.22 22.06 -0.94
CA VAL A 431 13.36 21.29 -1.45
C VAL A 431 13.51 21.46 -2.95
N ARG A 432 14.76 21.74 -3.38
CA ARG A 432 15.16 21.75 -4.79
C ARG A 432 16.20 20.66 -5.04
N PHE A 433 16.05 19.93 -6.11
CA PHE A 433 16.95 18.86 -6.51
C PHE A 433 17.03 18.80 -8.04
N ASN A 434 18.25 18.65 -8.57
CA ASN A 434 18.48 18.57 -10.02
C ASN A 434 17.76 19.64 -10.85
N ASP A 435 17.73 20.88 -10.37
CA ASP A 435 17.00 22.01 -10.95
C ASP A 435 15.46 21.87 -10.99
N MET A 436 14.90 20.93 -10.23
CA MET A 436 13.47 20.70 -10.14
C MET A 436 12.96 20.91 -8.71
N CYS A 437 11.64 21.11 -8.57
CA CYS A 437 10.94 21.15 -7.28
C CYS A 437 9.54 20.56 -7.43
N VAL A 438 8.88 20.32 -6.29
CA VAL A 438 7.53 19.72 -6.24
C VAL A 438 6.51 20.60 -6.95
N ASP A 439 6.60 21.92 -6.86
CA ASP A 439 5.67 22.80 -7.56
C ASP A 439 5.74 22.62 -9.08
N GLU A 440 6.93 22.53 -9.67
CA GLU A 440 7.09 22.28 -11.10
C GLU A 440 6.57 20.90 -11.53
N TYR A 441 6.66 19.91 -10.63
CA TYR A 441 6.06 18.61 -10.84
C TYR A 441 4.51 18.71 -10.85
N LEU A 442 3.92 19.43 -9.90
CA LEU A 442 2.47 19.67 -9.87
C LEU A 442 1.99 20.49 -11.06
N ASP A 443 2.72 21.51 -11.48
CA ASP A 443 2.39 22.31 -12.69
C ASP A 443 2.36 21.42 -13.95
N THR A 444 3.26 20.42 -14.00
CA THR A 444 3.26 19.42 -15.08
C THR A 444 2.00 18.57 -15.05
N TYR A 445 1.56 18.14 -13.88
CA TYR A 445 0.27 17.44 -13.74
C TYR A 445 -0.89 18.30 -14.24
N VAL A 446 -0.96 19.56 -13.82
CA VAL A 446 -2.00 20.50 -14.25
C VAL A 446 -2.05 20.61 -15.77
N PHE A 447 -0.89 20.72 -16.41
CA PHE A 447 -0.80 20.74 -17.89
C PHE A 447 -1.37 19.45 -18.50
N LEU A 448 -0.90 18.29 -18.07
CA LEU A 448 -1.32 17.00 -18.62
C LEU A 448 -2.81 16.73 -18.36
N TYR A 449 -3.30 17.05 -17.17
CA TYR A 449 -4.70 16.93 -16.81
C TYR A 449 -5.58 17.84 -17.68
N THR A 450 -5.23 19.09 -17.82
CA THR A 450 -5.95 20.06 -18.63
C THR A 450 -6.02 19.61 -20.10
N LEU A 451 -4.90 19.17 -20.64
CA LEU A 451 -4.80 18.66 -22.00
C LEU A 451 -5.69 17.41 -22.20
N SER A 452 -5.65 16.46 -21.25
CA SER A 452 -6.47 15.25 -21.31
C SER A 452 -7.97 15.56 -21.32
N LYS A 453 -8.41 16.53 -20.52
CA LYS A 453 -9.81 17.02 -20.49
C LYS A 453 -10.22 17.65 -21.81
N VAL A 454 -9.37 18.47 -22.42
CA VAL A 454 -9.66 19.09 -23.74
C VAL A 454 -9.86 18.01 -24.80
N PHE A 455 -8.96 17.01 -24.86
CA PHE A 455 -9.06 15.91 -25.82
C PHE A 455 -10.29 15.04 -25.57
N TYR A 456 -10.58 14.70 -24.33
CA TYR A 456 -11.75 13.95 -23.96
C TYR A 456 -13.04 14.67 -24.35
N CYS A 457 -13.14 15.97 -24.06
CA CYS A 457 -14.31 16.76 -24.46
C CYS A 457 -14.48 16.85 -25.98
N ALA A 458 -13.39 16.95 -26.74
CA ALA A 458 -13.44 16.93 -28.20
C ALA A 458 -13.96 15.58 -28.71
N ALA A 459 -13.44 14.46 -28.22
CA ALA A 459 -13.84 13.12 -28.61
C ALA A 459 -15.31 12.84 -28.30
N VAL A 460 -15.76 13.19 -27.10
CA VAL A 460 -17.17 13.06 -26.71
C VAL A 460 -18.09 13.89 -27.62
N LYS A 461 -17.70 15.13 -27.92
CA LYS A 461 -18.46 16.03 -28.81
C LYS A 461 -18.64 15.46 -30.22
N TYR A 462 -17.62 14.83 -30.76
CA TYR A 462 -17.67 14.24 -32.12
C TYR A 462 -18.17 12.80 -32.12
N GLY A 463 -18.45 12.19 -30.93
CA GLY A 463 -18.95 10.83 -30.81
C GLY A 463 -17.93 9.76 -31.20
N ILE A 464 -16.65 10.06 -31.06
CA ILE A 464 -15.56 9.18 -31.47
C ILE A 464 -15.01 8.48 -30.22
N GLN A 465 -15.31 7.19 -30.08
CA GLN A 465 -14.82 6.40 -28.94
C GLN A 465 -13.31 6.13 -28.98
N GLU A 466 -12.76 5.97 -30.19
CA GLU A 466 -11.34 5.64 -30.39
C GLU A 466 -10.42 6.78 -29.95
N ASP A 467 -10.91 8.03 -30.02
CA ASP A 467 -10.14 9.21 -29.64
C ASP A 467 -10.37 9.64 -28.18
N LEU A 468 -11.15 8.88 -27.40
CA LEU A 468 -11.25 9.11 -25.95
C LEU A 468 -9.88 8.93 -25.23
N VAL A 469 -8.98 8.17 -25.84
CA VAL A 469 -7.60 7.99 -25.39
C VAL A 469 -6.67 8.25 -26.58
N PRO A 470 -6.32 9.52 -26.83
CA PRO A 470 -5.46 9.86 -27.96
C PRO A 470 -4.05 9.34 -27.77
N MET A 471 -3.41 9.01 -28.90
CA MET A 471 -2.00 8.70 -28.99
C MET A 471 -1.25 9.96 -29.42
N ILE A 472 -0.27 10.37 -28.63
CA ILE A 472 0.38 11.67 -28.75
C ILE A 472 1.89 11.50 -28.81
N ASP A 473 2.57 12.28 -29.67
CA ASP A 473 4.03 12.34 -29.71
C ASP A 473 4.56 13.05 -28.45
N LEU A 474 5.54 12.46 -27.79
CA LEU A 474 6.20 13.03 -26.63
C LEU A 474 6.91 14.36 -26.94
N ASP A 475 7.44 14.51 -28.17
CA ASP A 475 8.09 15.75 -28.58
C ASP A 475 7.09 16.90 -28.71
N TYR A 476 5.85 16.60 -29.14
CA TYR A 476 4.75 17.57 -29.10
C TYR A 476 4.46 17.99 -27.66
N LEU A 477 4.30 17.03 -26.72
CA LEU A 477 4.05 17.33 -25.31
C LEU A 477 5.15 18.20 -24.69
N TYR A 478 6.41 17.89 -24.99
CA TYR A 478 7.55 18.69 -24.49
C TYR A 478 7.51 20.12 -25.02
N ASN A 479 7.21 20.30 -26.30
CA ASN A 479 7.16 21.63 -26.92
C ASN A 479 5.97 22.45 -26.39
N GLU A 480 4.81 21.82 -26.31
CA GLU A 480 3.59 22.48 -25.86
C GLU A 480 3.72 22.90 -24.39
N TYR A 481 4.19 21.98 -23.52
CA TYR A 481 4.41 22.31 -22.13
C TYR A 481 5.48 23.40 -21.94
N ALA A 482 6.57 23.32 -22.69
CA ALA A 482 7.59 24.38 -22.67
C ALA A 482 7.02 25.76 -23.08
N THR A 483 6.10 25.77 -24.07
CA THR A 483 5.47 27.01 -24.57
C THR A 483 4.56 27.62 -23.52
N VAL A 484 3.64 26.84 -22.92
CA VAL A 484 2.66 27.38 -21.95
C VAL A 484 3.28 27.73 -20.61
N SER A 485 4.28 26.94 -20.16
CA SER A 485 4.97 27.15 -18.87
C SER A 485 6.12 28.16 -18.94
N GLY A 486 6.65 28.45 -20.12
CA GLY A 486 7.87 29.26 -20.30
C GLY A 486 9.18 28.54 -19.90
N LEU A 487 9.13 27.22 -19.66
CA LEU A 487 10.30 26.41 -19.35
C LEU A 487 11.15 26.11 -20.59
N LYS A 488 12.43 25.77 -20.38
CA LYS A 488 13.23 25.19 -21.45
C LYS A 488 12.72 23.80 -21.82
N LYS A 489 12.69 23.43 -23.09
CA LYS A 489 12.25 22.12 -23.60
C LYS A 489 12.91 20.95 -22.85
N GLU A 490 14.20 21.07 -22.53
CA GLU A 490 14.95 20.05 -21.80
C GLU A 490 14.37 19.80 -20.39
N LYS A 491 13.95 20.86 -19.70
CA LYS A 491 13.33 20.77 -18.39
C LYS A 491 11.90 20.24 -18.49
N ALA A 492 11.12 20.73 -19.45
CA ALA A 492 9.79 20.19 -19.74
C ALA A 492 9.85 18.67 -20.02
N ARG A 493 10.83 18.22 -20.80
CA ARG A 493 11.07 16.79 -21.06
C ARG A 493 11.33 16.01 -19.78
N LYS A 494 12.22 16.49 -18.91
CA LYS A 494 12.52 15.82 -17.63
C LYS A 494 11.26 15.66 -16.78
N LEU A 495 10.48 16.72 -16.64
CA LEU A 495 9.25 16.73 -15.84
C LEU A 495 8.17 15.82 -16.40
N ILE A 496 7.89 15.88 -17.69
CA ILE A 496 6.89 15.00 -18.33
C ILE A 496 7.29 13.53 -18.23
N ASN A 497 8.60 13.22 -18.34
CA ASN A 497 9.07 11.84 -18.25
C ASN A 497 8.81 11.19 -16.88
N PHE A 498 8.60 11.96 -15.80
CA PHE A 498 8.14 11.40 -14.53
C PHE A 498 6.73 10.82 -14.60
N TYR A 499 5.93 11.23 -15.57
CA TYR A 499 4.57 10.75 -15.78
C TYR A 499 4.47 9.62 -16.82
N VAL A 500 5.58 9.19 -17.40
CA VAL A 500 5.59 8.16 -18.45
C VAL A 500 5.74 6.77 -17.85
N PHE A 501 4.76 5.91 -18.10
CA PHE A 501 4.81 4.49 -17.83
C PHE A 501 5.37 3.74 -19.04
N ASP A 502 6.61 3.35 -18.96
CA ASP A 502 7.30 2.61 -20.02
C ASP A 502 7.75 1.23 -19.54
N LYS A 503 8.39 0.48 -20.42
CA LYS A 503 8.94 -0.84 -20.09
C LYS A 503 9.95 -0.83 -18.93
N THR A 504 10.58 0.31 -18.60
CA THR A 504 11.53 0.43 -17.49
C THR A 504 10.77 0.55 -16.19
N VAL A 505 9.75 1.41 -16.14
CA VAL A 505 8.82 1.55 -15.01
C VAL A 505 8.06 0.25 -14.80
N ALA A 506 7.59 -0.37 -15.88
CA ALA A 506 6.89 -1.65 -15.79
C ALA A 506 7.72 -2.76 -15.14
N ARG A 507 9.04 -2.74 -15.25
CA ARG A 507 9.94 -3.77 -14.66
C ARG A 507 10.23 -3.61 -13.19
N ASP A 508 10.03 -2.42 -12.65
CA ASP A 508 10.35 -2.11 -11.26
C ASP A 508 9.21 -1.31 -10.62
N LYS A 509 8.45 -1.96 -9.75
CA LYS A 509 7.35 -1.29 -9.03
C LYS A 509 7.83 -0.04 -8.25
N ARG A 510 9.09 0.01 -7.82
CA ARG A 510 9.67 1.18 -7.17
C ARG A 510 9.87 2.36 -8.12
N ALA A 511 9.98 2.10 -9.42
CA ALA A 511 10.06 3.15 -10.43
C ALA A 511 8.70 3.83 -10.67
N GLY A 512 7.60 3.22 -10.26
CA GLY A 512 6.25 3.75 -10.34
C GLY A 512 5.22 2.73 -10.84
N ASP A 513 4.03 3.22 -11.02
CA ASP A 513 2.86 2.50 -11.48
C ASP A 513 2.01 3.41 -12.39
N VAL A 514 0.87 2.93 -12.87
CA VAL A 514 -0.02 3.73 -13.72
C VAL A 514 -0.64 4.94 -12.99
N PHE A 515 -0.71 4.90 -11.65
CA PHE A 515 -1.22 6.03 -10.85
C PHE A 515 -0.19 7.17 -10.77
N THR A 516 1.09 6.83 -10.73
CA THR A 516 2.18 7.80 -10.70
C THR A 516 2.66 8.18 -12.10
N ASN A 517 2.42 7.31 -13.08
CA ASN A 517 2.87 7.44 -14.46
C ASN A 517 1.72 7.19 -15.45
N PRO A 518 0.72 8.09 -15.51
CA PRO A 518 -0.51 7.86 -16.30
C PRO A 518 -0.33 8.04 -17.82
N LEU A 519 0.85 8.44 -18.31
CA LEU A 519 1.17 8.48 -19.73
C LEU A 519 1.74 7.14 -20.18
N ILE A 520 0.94 6.33 -20.83
CA ILE A 520 1.33 4.97 -21.21
C ILE A 520 2.14 4.97 -22.51
N SER A 521 3.40 4.61 -22.42
CA SER A 521 4.29 4.52 -23.59
C SER A 521 3.91 3.34 -24.48
N VAL A 522 3.75 3.59 -25.77
CA VAL A 522 3.52 2.55 -26.78
C VAL A 522 4.75 2.30 -27.67
N GLY A 523 5.88 2.88 -27.29
CA GLY A 523 7.11 2.86 -28.09
C GLY A 523 7.17 3.99 -29.12
N THR A 524 8.27 4.06 -29.86
CA THR A 524 8.51 5.06 -30.93
C THR A 524 8.35 6.54 -30.53
N GLY A 525 8.43 6.85 -29.21
CA GLY A 525 8.23 8.22 -28.72
C GLY A 525 6.76 8.62 -28.54
N MET A 526 5.83 7.68 -28.75
CA MET A 526 4.39 7.93 -28.59
C MET A 526 3.88 7.48 -27.23
N VAL A 527 2.91 8.21 -26.68
CA VAL A 527 2.22 7.87 -25.44
C VAL A 527 0.71 7.97 -25.62
N LEU A 528 -0.01 7.18 -24.83
CA LEU A 528 -1.46 7.28 -24.66
C LEU A 528 -1.78 8.20 -23.49
N LEU A 529 -2.67 9.16 -23.69
CA LEU A 529 -3.15 10.10 -22.68
C LEU A 529 -4.61 9.79 -22.35
N SER A 530 -4.86 9.18 -21.20
CA SER A 530 -6.20 8.85 -20.72
C SER A 530 -6.66 9.88 -19.69
N GLU A 531 -7.81 10.52 -19.94
CA GLU A 531 -8.45 11.41 -18.97
C GLU A 531 -8.82 10.65 -17.69
N GLY A 532 -9.33 9.41 -17.83
CA GLY A 532 -9.67 8.58 -16.71
C GLY A 532 -8.48 8.25 -15.81
N LEU A 533 -7.29 7.95 -16.38
CA LEU A 533 -6.09 7.76 -15.58
C LEU A 533 -5.62 9.07 -14.92
N MET A 534 -5.64 10.17 -15.66
CA MET A 534 -5.24 11.48 -15.14
C MET A 534 -6.12 11.94 -13.97
N ASP A 535 -7.43 11.63 -14.02
CA ASP A 535 -8.39 11.96 -12.97
C ASP A 535 -8.17 11.14 -11.68
N GLN A 536 -7.54 9.98 -11.78
CA GLN A 536 -7.27 9.08 -10.65
C GLN A 536 -5.87 9.25 -10.05
N VAL A 537 -5.09 10.18 -10.55
CA VAL A 537 -3.78 10.49 -10.00
C VAL A 537 -3.89 10.94 -8.55
N ASN A 538 -3.28 10.20 -7.64
CA ASN A 538 -3.16 10.59 -6.24
C ASN A 538 -1.95 11.51 -6.07
N LEU A 539 -2.19 12.83 -6.10
CA LEU A 539 -1.11 13.82 -6.03
C LEU A 539 -0.29 13.74 -4.74
N ASP A 540 -0.92 13.40 -3.61
CA ASP A 540 -0.21 13.28 -2.33
C ASP A 540 0.82 12.14 -2.39
N ARG A 541 0.41 10.98 -2.91
CA ARG A 541 1.31 9.85 -3.16
C ARG A 541 2.39 10.20 -4.17
N ASN A 542 2.00 10.83 -5.26
CA ASN A 542 2.93 11.14 -6.34
C ASN A 542 4.03 12.11 -5.91
N ILE A 543 3.72 13.08 -5.03
CA ILE A 543 4.73 13.96 -4.43
C ILE A 543 5.75 13.11 -3.64
N GLU A 544 5.29 12.18 -2.80
CA GLU A 544 6.17 11.34 -1.99
C GLU A 544 7.04 10.42 -2.85
N VAL A 545 6.46 9.79 -3.89
CA VAL A 545 7.20 8.97 -4.87
C VAL A 545 8.22 9.82 -5.64
N PHE A 546 7.84 11.04 -6.03
CA PHE A 546 8.75 11.95 -6.71
C PHE A 546 9.95 12.35 -5.84
N LEU A 547 9.74 12.59 -4.55
CA LEU A 547 10.80 12.85 -3.58
C LEU A 547 11.71 11.64 -3.35
N ASP A 548 11.12 10.46 -3.19
CA ASP A 548 11.86 9.20 -2.99
C ASP A 548 12.75 8.86 -4.20
N ARG A 549 12.21 8.96 -5.42
CA ARG A 549 12.97 8.73 -6.68
C ARG A 549 14.15 9.69 -6.85
N ASN A 550 14.07 10.89 -6.30
CA ASN A 550 15.13 11.87 -6.36
C ASN A 550 16.05 11.82 -5.13
N ASN A 551 15.90 10.82 -4.24
CA ASN A 551 16.71 10.62 -3.03
C ASN A 551 16.78 11.87 -2.16
N VAL A 552 15.65 12.56 -1.98
CA VAL A 552 15.59 13.77 -1.16
C VAL A 552 15.83 13.42 0.29
N ASP A 553 16.70 14.16 0.97
CA ASP A 553 16.93 14.00 2.41
C ASP A 553 15.70 14.47 3.20
N LEU A 554 15.05 13.53 3.88
CA LEU A 554 13.86 13.78 4.70
C LEU A 554 14.18 13.97 6.20
N ALA A 555 15.44 13.89 6.61
CA ALA A 555 15.84 14.09 8.01
C ALA A 555 15.39 15.43 8.63
N PRO A 556 15.37 16.57 7.90
CA PRO A 556 14.86 17.83 8.45
C PRO A 556 13.41 17.79 8.88
N MET A 557 12.57 16.92 8.30
CA MET A 557 11.16 16.77 8.65
C MET A 557 10.96 16.25 10.08
N GLY A 558 11.84 15.36 10.55
CA GLY A 558 11.80 14.88 11.93
C GLY A 558 11.90 16.02 12.93
N LYS A 559 12.83 16.96 12.70
CA LYS A 559 13.01 18.13 13.55
C LYS A 559 11.85 19.12 13.51
N GLU A 560 11.20 19.27 12.35
CA GLU A 560 9.98 20.08 12.25
C GLU A 560 8.84 19.46 13.04
N LEU A 561 8.69 18.13 12.98
CA LEU A 561 7.70 17.38 13.73
C LEU A 561 7.91 17.53 15.24
N GLU A 562 9.16 17.37 15.74
CA GLU A 562 9.53 17.60 17.14
C GLU A 562 9.15 19.02 17.59
N LYS A 563 9.57 20.03 16.82
CA LYS A 563 9.28 21.42 17.11
C LYS A 563 7.77 21.70 17.16
N LYS A 564 7.01 21.21 16.17
CA LYS A 564 5.55 21.33 16.11
C LYS A 564 4.89 20.76 17.36
N LEU A 565 5.33 19.57 17.79
CA LEU A 565 4.75 18.93 18.97
C LEU A 565 5.02 19.73 20.23
N VAL A 566 6.26 20.17 20.45
CA VAL A 566 6.62 21.02 21.61
C VAL A 566 5.84 22.33 21.61
N GLU A 567 5.78 23.04 20.47
CA GLU A 567 5.06 24.32 20.35
C GLU A 567 3.56 24.18 20.62
N LYS A 568 2.95 23.07 20.19
CA LYS A 568 1.51 22.85 20.39
C LYS A 568 1.16 22.39 21.79
N LEU A 569 2.04 21.67 22.45
CA LEU A 569 1.75 21.08 23.76
C LEU A 569 2.29 21.92 24.95
N GLN A 570 3.24 22.83 24.73
CA GLN A 570 3.77 23.66 25.83
C GLN A 570 2.75 24.57 26.51
N GLU A 571 1.61 24.87 25.84
CA GLU A 571 0.53 25.68 26.38
C GLU A 571 -0.61 24.86 26.96
N ALA A 572 -0.48 23.50 26.93
CA ALA A 572 -1.54 22.62 27.41
C ALA A 572 -1.65 22.64 28.94
N ASP A 573 -2.86 22.69 29.43
CA ASP A 573 -3.14 22.66 30.88
C ASP A 573 -2.62 21.35 31.49
N ASN A 574 -2.05 21.46 32.66
CA ASN A 574 -1.55 20.34 33.48
C ASN A 574 -0.40 19.53 32.88
N LEU A 575 0.18 19.98 31.74
CA LEU A 575 1.32 19.35 31.09
C LEU A 575 2.56 20.22 31.19
N ALA A 576 3.62 19.73 31.83
CA ALA A 576 4.90 20.46 31.86
C ALA A 576 5.82 19.89 30.80
N VAL A 577 6.00 20.62 29.70
CA VAL A 577 6.80 20.20 28.54
C VAL A 577 8.24 20.71 28.69
N ASN A 578 9.21 19.81 28.52
CA ASN A 578 10.60 20.18 28.45
C ASN A 578 10.92 20.84 27.09
N THR A 579 11.49 22.04 27.15
CA THR A 579 11.88 22.82 25.96
C THR A 579 13.39 22.81 25.71
N ASN A 580 14.18 22.23 26.61
CA ASN A 580 15.63 22.14 26.44
C ASN A 580 16.00 20.87 25.66
N ILE A 581 17.15 20.94 24.97
CA ILE A 581 17.73 19.75 24.37
C ILE A 581 18.37 18.87 25.46
N ILE A 582 17.85 17.66 25.65
CA ILE A 582 18.44 16.68 26.55
C ILE A 582 19.27 15.70 25.73
N LYS A 583 20.57 15.94 25.67
CA LYS A 583 21.53 15.12 24.91
C LYS A 583 22.82 14.91 25.70
N PHE A 584 23.19 13.65 25.85
CA PHE A 584 24.42 13.27 26.60
C PHE A 584 24.88 11.86 26.28
N MET A 585 26.10 11.52 26.77
CA MET A 585 26.59 10.14 26.73
C MET A 585 25.92 9.35 27.86
N ALA A 586 25.14 8.33 27.54
CA ALA A 586 24.42 7.48 28.50
C ALA A 586 25.33 6.43 29.15
N TYR A 587 24.80 5.77 30.19
CA TYR A 587 25.52 4.74 30.95
C TYR A 587 26.04 3.58 30.08
N ASP A 588 25.40 3.33 28.94
CA ASP A 588 25.78 2.27 27.99
C ASP A 588 26.87 2.69 26.97
N GLY A 589 27.46 3.87 27.15
CA GLY A 589 28.50 4.40 26.30
C GLY A 589 28.04 4.94 24.94
N ARG A 590 26.72 4.99 24.68
CA ARG A 590 26.14 5.55 23.46
C ARG A 590 25.48 6.90 23.72
N ASN A 591 25.51 7.78 22.74
CA ASN A 591 24.75 9.03 22.82
C ASN A 591 23.26 8.77 22.92
N VAL A 592 22.57 9.59 23.69
CA VAL A 592 21.12 9.65 23.78
C VAL A 592 20.66 11.07 23.56
N GLU A 593 19.57 11.22 22.87
CA GLU A 593 18.79 12.46 22.71
C GLU A 593 17.33 12.14 23.01
N PHE A 594 16.63 13.00 23.75
CA PHE A 594 15.21 12.87 24.00
C PHE A 594 14.49 13.85 23.07
N ASP A 595 13.70 13.34 22.14
CA ASP A 595 12.96 14.14 21.17
C ASP A 595 11.84 14.94 21.87
N PHE A 596 11.15 14.27 22.82
CA PHE A 596 10.14 14.92 23.66
C PHE A 596 10.12 14.31 25.06
N LEU A 597 10.09 15.18 26.07
CA LEU A 597 9.96 14.82 27.47
C LEU A 597 8.96 15.78 28.14
N ALA A 598 8.01 15.24 28.89
CA ALA A 598 7.03 16.03 29.65
C ALA A 598 6.62 15.31 30.94
N THR A 599 5.96 16.05 31.84
CA THR A 599 5.29 15.45 33.00
C THR A 599 3.82 15.81 33.00
N LEU A 600 2.97 14.82 33.30
CA LEU A 600 1.54 14.96 33.45
C LEU A 600 1.11 14.23 34.76
N ASP A 601 0.51 14.96 35.72
CA ASP A 601 0.28 14.46 37.06
C ASP A 601 1.59 13.90 37.67
N ASP A 602 1.62 12.64 38.08
CA ASP A 602 2.82 11.94 38.62
C ASP A 602 3.51 11.03 37.60
N PHE A 603 3.22 11.20 36.29
CA PHE A 603 3.81 10.43 35.20
C PHE A 603 4.84 11.23 34.42
N LEU A 604 5.86 10.53 33.96
CA LEU A 604 6.81 11.01 32.95
C LEU A 604 6.37 10.52 31.56
N ILE A 605 6.28 11.42 30.61
CA ILE A 605 5.97 11.10 29.22
C ILE A 605 7.25 11.13 28.40
N ILE A 606 7.57 10.04 27.72
CA ILE A 606 8.70 9.92 26.79
C ILE A 606 8.13 9.62 25.41
N ILE A 607 8.40 10.52 24.46
CA ILE A 607 7.98 10.31 23.06
C ILE A 607 9.23 10.28 22.18
N GLU A 608 9.32 9.26 21.36
CA GLU A 608 10.21 9.20 20.20
C GLU A 608 9.45 9.63 18.97
N MET A 609 10.03 10.53 18.18
CA MET A 609 9.39 11.05 16.98
C MET A 609 9.91 10.35 15.72
N LYS A 610 9.01 9.94 14.85
CA LYS A 610 9.33 9.33 13.55
C LYS A 610 8.56 10.02 12.43
N SER A 611 9.25 10.81 11.62
CA SER A 611 8.66 11.31 10.39
C SER A 611 8.78 10.26 9.29
N LEU A 612 7.65 9.89 8.71
CA LEU A 612 7.52 8.80 7.76
C LEU A 612 6.78 9.28 6.51
N LEU A 613 7.04 8.61 5.39
CA LEU A 613 6.20 8.71 4.19
C LEU A 613 5.00 7.77 4.35
N ARG A 614 3.87 8.12 3.76
CA ARG A 614 2.69 7.24 3.76
C ARG A 614 2.99 5.96 3.00
N PRO A 615 2.58 4.81 3.51
CA PRO A 615 2.66 3.56 2.75
C PRO A 615 1.44 3.42 1.84
N TYR A 616 1.66 2.91 0.63
CA TYR A 616 0.61 2.62 -0.35
C TYR A 616 0.59 1.16 -0.79
N ASP A 617 1.57 0.38 -0.34
CA ASP A 617 1.63 -1.06 -0.52
C ASP A 617 2.21 -1.76 0.71
N ASP A 618 2.08 -3.10 0.75
CA ASP A 618 2.55 -3.92 1.88
C ASP A 618 4.07 -3.83 2.11
N ASP A 619 4.89 -3.66 1.05
CA ASP A 619 6.35 -3.49 1.19
C ASP A 619 6.69 -2.13 1.83
N GLU A 620 5.98 -1.10 1.44
CA GLU A 620 6.12 0.23 2.04
C GLU A 620 5.64 0.23 3.49
N LEU A 621 4.48 -0.36 3.77
CA LEU A 621 3.95 -0.50 5.13
C LEU A 621 4.96 -1.22 6.04
N TYR A 622 5.54 -2.32 5.57
CA TYR A 622 6.57 -3.03 6.32
C TYR A 622 7.85 -2.19 6.52
N ARG A 623 8.27 -1.41 5.53
CA ARG A 623 9.42 -0.50 5.70
C ARG A 623 9.15 0.56 6.77
N ARG A 624 7.93 1.12 6.82
CA ARG A 624 7.51 2.04 7.88
C ARG A 624 7.42 1.35 9.23
N TYR A 625 6.85 0.15 9.28
CA TYR A 625 6.83 -0.68 10.48
C TYR A 625 8.23 -0.87 11.09
N LYS A 626 9.25 -1.18 10.29
CA LYS A 626 10.63 -1.28 10.81
C LYS A 626 11.11 0.01 11.46
N ARG A 627 10.79 1.16 10.87
CA ARG A 627 11.16 2.46 11.46
C ARG A 627 10.42 2.74 12.77
N VAL A 628 9.17 2.30 12.87
CA VAL A 628 8.40 2.36 14.11
C VAL A 628 9.04 1.46 15.17
N MET A 629 9.44 0.23 14.83
CA MET A 629 10.11 -0.69 15.75
C MET A 629 11.49 -0.17 16.22
N GLU A 630 12.25 0.49 15.37
CA GLU A 630 13.44 1.23 15.80
C GLU A 630 13.11 2.30 16.86
N GLY A 631 11.97 2.99 16.70
CA GLY A 631 11.45 3.94 17.70
C GLY A 631 11.08 3.27 19.02
N VAL A 632 10.42 2.13 18.96
CA VAL A 632 10.06 1.31 20.14
C VAL A 632 11.31 0.92 20.93
N ASP A 633 12.34 0.42 20.24
CA ASP A 633 13.63 0.08 20.88
C ASP A 633 14.29 1.30 21.52
N GLN A 634 14.21 2.47 20.88
CA GLN A 634 14.76 3.71 21.40
C GLN A 634 14.02 4.18 22.64
N VAL A 635 12.69 4.12 22.67
CA VAL A 635 11.88 4.45 23.85
C VAL A 635 12.23 3.52 25.02
N ASN A 636 12.24 2.21 24.79
CA ASN A 636 12.56 1.22 25.82
C ASN A 636 14.01 1.39 26.35
N ARG A 637 14.94 1.79 25.48
CA ARG A 637 16.29 2.17 25.93
C ARG A 637 16.27 3.44 26.78
N ARG A 638 15.48 4.49 26.41
CA ARG A 638 15.39 5.72 27.20
C ARG A 638 14.79 5.48 28.59
N VAL A 639 13.85 4.57 28.73
CA VAL A 639 13.33 4.16 30.04
C VAL A 639 14.45 3.62 30.95
N LYS A 640 15.32 2.76 30.39
CA LYS A 640 16.50 2.25 31.15
C LYS A 640 17.48 3.38 31.50
N ILE A 641 17.63 4.38 30.64
CA ILE A 641 18.48 5.56 30.88
C ILE A 641 17.85 6.45 31.94
N VAL A 642 16.55 6.62 32.02
CA VAL A 642 15.84 7.33 33.11
C VAL A 642 16.20 6.70 34.45
N GLN A 643 16.24 5.37 34.54
CA GLN A 643 16.59 4.68 35.80
C GLN A 643 18.06 4.86 36.19
N LYS A 644 18.98 5.00 35.24
CA LYS A 644 20.43 4.94 35.52
C LYS A 644 21.13 6.30 35.43
N ASP A 645 20.65 7.22 34.61
CA ASP A 645 21.26 8.53 34.35
C ASP A 645 20.33 9.70 34.76
N TRP A 646 19.38 9.48 35.71
CA TRP A 646 18.38 10.47 36.12
C TRP A 646 18.94 11.84 36.47
N LYS A 647 20.07 11.87 37.16
CA LYS A 647 20.70 13.13 37.53
C LYS A 647 21.04 14.01 36.35
N LYS A 648 21.58 13.41 35.26
CA LYS A 648 21.92 14.13 34.02
C LYS A 648 20.66 14.67 33.34
N ILE A 649 19.61 13.86 33.28
CA ILE A 649 18.32 14.27 32.69
C ILE A 649 17.78 15.46 33.46
N LYS A 650 17.76 15.37 34.80
CA LYS A 650 17.26 16.42 35.68
C LYS A 650 18.05 17.73 35.56
N GLU A 651 19.39 17.66 35.41
CA GLU A 651 20.26 18.82 35.26
C GLU A 651 20.03 19.54 33.91
N LEU A 652 19.66 18.80 32.86
CA LEU A 652 19.46 19.33 31.50
C LEU A 652 17.99 19.80 31.24
N ALA A 653 17.04 19.23 31.95
CA ALA A 653 15.63 19.53 31.74
C ALA A 653 15.25 20.96 32.13
N SER A 654 14.36 21.59 31.35
CA SER A 654 13.77 22.90 31.66
C SER A 654 12.61 22.83 32.66
N ILE A 655 12.09 21.66 32.91
CA ILE A 655 10.97 21.39 33.83
C ILE A 655 11.45 20.88 35.17
N LYS A 656 10.62 21.08 36.19
CA LYS A 656 10.92 20.58 37.54
C LYS A 656 10.65 19.08 37.61
N LEU A 657 11.70 18.29 37.77
CA LEU A 657 11.63 16.84 37.96
C LEU A 657 11.86 16.45 39.41
N PRO A 658 11.30 15.31 39.89
CA PRO A 658 11.51 14.80 41.23
C PRO A 658 12.98 14.42 41.47
N ASN A 659 13.32 14.18 42.76
CA ASN A 659 14.70 13.80 43.10
C ASN A 659 15.03 12.39 42.64
N GLU A 660 14.11 11.48 42.80
CA GLU A 660 14.21 10.08 42.41
C GLU A 660 13.63 9.89 41.00
N PRO A 661 14.15 8.93 40.23
CA PRO A 661 13.58 8.60 38.90
C PRO A 661 12.17 8.05 39.06
N TYR A 662 11.38 8.21 38.00
CA TYR A 662 10.04 7.61 37.93
C TYR A 662 10.17 6.09 37.79
N ASP A 663 9.36 5.31 38.49
CA ASP A 663 9.19 3.90 38.25
C ASP A 663 8.64 3.65 36.85
N GLU A 664 8.94 2.49 36.27
CA GLU A 664 8.53 2.18 34.88
C GLU A 664 7.00 2.26 34.68
N GLU A 665 6.22 1.93 35.70
CA GLU A 665 4.75 2.03 35.71
C GLU A 665 4.22 3.47 35.62
N HIS A 666 5.06 4.45 36.04
CA HIS A 666 4.78 5.88 35.95
C HIS A 666 5.45 6.53 34.73
N ILE A 667 5.84 5.74 33.72
CA ILE A 667 6.39 6.24 32.47
C ILE A 667 5.44 5.90 31.33
N ILE A 668 4.88 6.92 30.69
CA ILE A 668 4.09 6.78 29.45
C ILE A 668 5.07 6.71 28.28
N LYS A 669 5.10 5.56 27.62
CA LYS A 669 6.02 5.21 26.54
C LYS A 669 5.33 5.36 25.19
N VAL A 670 5.81 6.26 24.33
CA VAL A 670 5.15 6.60 23.07
C VAL A 670 6.14 6.67 21.92
N VAL A 671 5.77 6.11 20.77
CA VAL A 671 6.32 6.47 19.46
C VAL A 671 5.27 7.31 18.75
N CYS A 672 5.63 8.52 18.33
CA CYS A 672 4.76 9.44 17.62
C CYS A 672 5.19 9.57 16.16
N THR A 673 4.25 9.37 15.25
CA THR A 673 4.47 9.48 13.81
C THR A 673 3.69 10.65 13.23
N ASP A 674 3.98 11.02 11.99
CA ASP A 674 3.19 11.98 11.20
C ASP A 674 2.33 11.30 10.13
N ILE A 675 2.14 9.98 10.28
CA ILE A 675 1.20 9.16 9.49
C ILE A 675 0.28 8.39 10.46
N TYR A 676 -0.88 7.96 9.98
CA TYR A 676 -1.92 7.35 10.84
C TYR A 676 -1.88 5.83 10.91
N ASP A 677 -1.09 5.19 10.06
CA ASP A 677 -1.09 3.74 9.80
C ASP A 677 -0.75 2.85 11.00
N PHE A 678 -0.15 3.43 12.03
CA PHE A 678 0.23 2.71 13.25
C PHE A 678 -0.45 3.23 14.52
N THR A 679 -1.37 4.18 14.39
CA THR A 679 -2.04 4.82 15.52
C THR A 679 -2.85 3.80 16.32
N SER A 680 -2.69 3.81 17.64
CA SER A 680 -3.27 2.86 18.63
C SER A 680 -2.68 1.45 18.64
N LEU A 681 -1.65 1.17 17.84
CA LEU A 681 -0.93 -0.09 17.95
C LEU A 681 0.04 -0.07 19.12
N MET A 682 0.30 -1.23 19.71
CA MET A 682 1.22 -1.38 20.82
C MET A 682 2.27 -2.45 20.51
N PHE A 683 3.54 -2.09 20.71
CA PHE A 683 4.68 -3.00 20.52
C PHE A 683 5.58 -2.92 21.76
N ASP A 684 5.88 -4.04 22.37
CA ASP A 684 6.76 -4.19 23.56
C ASP A 684 6.47 -3.15 24.66
N GLY A 685 5.18 -2.93 24.94
CA GLY A 685 4.72 -2.01 25.96
C GLY A 685 4.85 -0.52 25.61
N VAL A 686 5.14 -0.20 24.35
CA VAL A 686 5.17 1.18 23.81
C VAL A 686 3.97 1.37 22.89
N VAL A 687 3.18 2.39 23.12
CA VAL A 687 2.05 2.74 22.26
C VAL A 687 2.51 3.61 21.10
N VAL A 688 1.99 3.34 19.91
CA VAL A 688 2.24 4.17 18.72
C VAL A 688 1.04 5.10 18.53
N THR A 689 1.30 6.37 18.24
CA THR A 689 0.28 7.36 17.94
C THR A 689 0.74 8.29 16.82
N ASP A 690 -0.16 9.13 16.33
CA ASP A 690 0.19 10.20 15.41
C ASP A 690 0.13 11.57 16.11
N ASP A 691 0.82 12.55 15.54
CA ASP A 691 0.94 13.90 16.08
C ASP A 691 -0.43 14.62 16.21
N ALA A 692 -1.31 14.42 15.22
CA ALA A 692 -2.64 15.02 15.24
C ALA A 692 -3.50 14.44 16.37
N THR A 693 -3.40 13.16 16.63
CA THR A 693 -4.12 12.47 17.71
C THR A 693 -3.67 12.96 19.07
N ILE A 694 -2.37 13.01 19.34
CA ILE A 694 -1.89 13.46 20.65
C ILE A 694 -2.13 14.96 20.87
N ILE A 695 -1.94 15.79 19.85
CA ILE A 695 -2.25 17.22 19.93
C ILE A 695 -3.73 17.44 20.21
N LYS A 696 -4.61 16.70 19.54
CA LYS A 696 -6.07 16.79 19.75
C LYS A 696 -6.44 16.57 21.22
N TYR A 697 -5.90 15.56 21.88
CA TYR A 697 -6.18 15.27 23.28
C TYR A 697 -5.95 16.49 24.18
N PHE A 698 -4.87 17.22 23.98
CA PHE A 698 -4.52 18.37 24.83
C PHE A 698 -5.15 19.68 24.38
N THR A 699 -5.40 19.89 23.09
CA THR A 699 -5.82 21.20 22.56
C THR A 699 -7.26 21.27 22.10
N ASN A 700 -7.85 20.14 21.67
CA ASN A 700 -9.24 20.05 21.23
C ASN A 700 -9.90 18.72 21.71
N PRO A 701 -10.09 18.54 23.00
CA PRO A 701 -10.47 17.27 23.61
C PRO A 701 -11.97 16.95 23.40
N TYR A 702 -12.46 17.14 22.22
CA TYR A 702 -13.87 16.92 21.91
C TYR A 702 -14.03 15.88 20.81
N VAL A 703 -14.91 14.90 21.03
CA VAL A 703 -15.47 14.09 19.97
C VAL A 703 -16.49 14.94 19.23
N GLN A 704 -16.29 15.16 17.96
CA GLN A 704 -17.18 15.94 17.11
C GLN A 704 -17.14 15.44 15.68
N GLY A 705 -18.25 15.55 14.97
CA GLY A 705 -18.35 15.21 13.56
C GLY A 705 -19.40 16.07 12.88
N ILE A 706 -19.43 16.01 11.56
CA ILE A 706 -20.47 16.65 10.72
C ILE A 706 -21.27 15.52 10.08
N LEU A 707 -22.53 15.36 10.49
CA LEU A 707 -23.43 14.33 9.95
C LEU A 707 -24.13 14.74 8.66
N ASP A 708 -24.31 16.04 8.47
CA ASP A 708 -25.28 16.51 7.49
C ASP A 708 -24.77 17.80 6.83
N MET A 709 -24.72 17.79 5.51
CA MET A 709 -24.36 18.95 4.65
C MET A 709 -25.54 19.32 3.78
N GLN A 710 -26.70 19.61 4.38
CA GLN A 710 -27.87 20.05 3.63
C GLN A 710 -27.78 21.51 3.20
N GLU A 711 -28.52 21.88 2.15
CA GLU A 711 -28.71 23.27 1.67
C GLU A 711 -29.12 24.27 2.78
N LYS A 712 -29.60 23.81 3.92
CA LYS A 712 -30.06 24.60 5.05
C LYS A 712 -29.12 24.71 6.25
N GLY A 713 -27.90 24.17 6.13
CA GLY A 713 -26.87 24.25 7.16
C GLY A 713 -26.45 22.90 7.71
N SER A 714 -25.17 22.80 8.11
CA SER A 714 -24.58 21.56 8.64
C SER A 714 -25.10 21.26 10.02
N LYS A 715 -25.51 20.01 10.25
CA LYS A 715 -25.85 19.52 11.58
C LYS A 715 -24.57 19.00 12.25
N PHE A 716 -24.07 19.74 13.22
CA PHE A 716 -22.93 19.32 14.01
C PHE A 716 -23.37 18.28 15.05
N LEU A 717 -22.61 17.21 15.13
CA LEU A 717 -22.70 16.25 16.22
C LEU A 717 -22.30 16.90 17.53
N LYS A 718 -22.95 16.53 18.62
CA LYS A 718 -22.68 17.04 19.96
C LYS A 718 -21.27 16.66 20.40
N LYS A 719 -20.66 17.56 21.18
CA LYS A 719 -19.32 17.37 21.71
C LYS A 719 -19.36 16.44 22.93
N LYS A 720 -18.52 15.42 22.94
CA LYS A 720 -18.15 14.69 24.15
C LYS A 720 -16.75 15.10 24.55
N VAL A 721 -16.50 15.45 25.80
CA VAL A 721 -15.17 15.80 26.29
C VAL A 721 -14.37 14.54 26.57
N LEU A 722 -13.13 14.46 26.03
CA LEU A 722 -12.23 13.33 26.18
C LEU A 722 -11.61 13.22 27.59
N TRP A 723 -11.66 14.28 28.39
CA TRP A 723 -11.04 14.35 29.73
C TRP A 723 -11.90 13.79 30.86
N GLY A 724 -13.00 13.11 30.55
CA GLY A 724 -13.89 12.50 31.53
C GLY A 724 -14.39 13.48 32.61
N ASP A 725 -14.54 12.98 33.82
CA ASP A 725 -15.11 13.76 34.96
C ASP A 725 -14.14 14.81 35.51
N LYS A 726 -12.86 14.68 35.28
CA LYS A 726 -11.83 15.61 35.78
C LYS A 726 -11.85 16.95 35.06
N GLY A 727 -12.40 17.03 33.85
CA GLY A 727 -12.48 18.25 33.05
C GLY A 727 -11.13 18.87 32.68
N ARG A 728 -10.03 18.09 32.82
CA ARG A 728 -8.65 18.45 32.50
C ARG A 728 -7.89 17.24 32.07
N PRO A 729 -6.78 17.39 31.33
CA PRO A 729 -5.91 16.27 30.97
C PRO A 729 -5.41 15.54 32.23
N SER A 730 -5.38 14.20 32.14
CA SER A 730 -4.78 13.35 33.16
C SER A 730 -4.00 12.19 32.51
N ALA A 731 -3.02 11.67 33.24
CA ALA A 731 -2.16 10.61 32.73
C ALA A 731 -2.92 9.30 32.45
N GLU A 732 -3.83 8.91 33.32
CA GLU A 732 -4.66 7.71 33.20
C GLU A 732 -5.57 7.79 31.96
N GLU A 733 -6.23 8.94 31.76
CA GLU A 733 -7.11 9.16 30.61
C GLU A 733 -6.31 9.28 29.31
N LEU A 734 -5.11 9.88 29.34
CA LEU A 734 -4.20 9.90 28.19
C LEU A 734 -3.82 8.49 27.76
N VAL A 735 -3.42 7.63 28.70
CA VAL A 735 -3.09 6.22 28.39
C VAL A 735 -4.30 5.53 27.76
N SER A 736 -5.47 5.65 28.36
CA SER A 736 -6.71 5.08 27.81
C SER A 736 -7.02 5.61 26.41
N TYR A 737 -6.87 6.90 26.19
CA TYR A 737 -7.08 7.55 24.91
C TYR A 737 -6.10 7.09 23.84
N LEU A 738 -4.81 6.97 24.15
CA LEU A 738 -3.80 6.51 23.19
C LEU A 738 -4.04 5.07 22.71
N HIS A 739 -4.68 4.23 23.52
CA HIS A 739 -5.05 2.87 23.13
C HIS A 739 -6.28 2.81 22.23
N ASN A 740 -7.23 3.74 22.42
CA ASN A 740 -8.49 3.79 21.68
C ASN A 740 -8.86 5.25 21.36
N PRO A 741 -8.07 5.92 20.51
CA PRO A 741 -8.34 7.32 20.18
C PRO A 741 -9.58 7.45 19.30
N ASP A 742 -10.44 8.39 19.62
CA ASP A 742 -11.62 8.70 18.82
C ASP A 742 -11.32 9.10 17.38
N THR A 743 -10.06 9.42 17.06
CA THR A 743 -9.59 9.74 15.72
C THR A 743 -9.41 8.52 14.82
N MET A 744 -9.37 7.32 15.41
CA MET A 744 -9.12 6.06 14.68
C MET A 744 -10.16 4.98 14.96
N ASP A 745 -10.63 4.93 16.22
CA ASP A 745 -11.38 3.81 16.76
C ASP A 745 -12.66 3.51 15.96
N TYR A 746 -13.44 4.55 15.65
CA TYR A 746 -14.67 4.39 14.89
C TYR A 746 -14.45 3.99 13.41
N PHE A 747 -13.28 4.27 12.82
CA PHE A 747 -12.92 3.74 11.51
C PHE A 747 -12.60 2.25 11.59
N VAL A 748 -11.78 1.88 12.58
CA VAL A 748 -11.36 0.47 12.79
C VAL A 748 -12.56 -0.43 13.06
N GLU A 749 -13.52 0.04 13.87
CA GLU A 749 -14.73 -0.71 14.22
C GLU A 749 -15.66 -0.96 13.03
N CYS A 750 -15.62 -0.12 12.00
CA CYS A 750 -16.40 -0.30 10.77
C CYS A 750 -15.76 -1.23 9.75
N ILE A 751 -14.56 -1.75 10.02
CA ILE A 751 -13.83 -2.64 9.13
C ILE A 751 -13.99 -4.08 9.60
N GLU A 752 -14.52 -4.92 8.72
CA GLU A 752 -14.65 -6.35 8.95
C GLU A 752 -13.79 -7.15 7.98
N SER A 753 -13.52 -8.39 8.33
CA SER A 753 -12.83 -9.33 7.45
C SER A 753 -13.82 -10.10 6.58
N GLU A 754 -13.50 -10.20 5.29
CA GLU A 754 -14.24 -11.03 4.32
C GLU A 754 -13.32 -11.99 3.60
N TRP A 755 -13.87 -13.14 3.18
CA TRP A 755 -13.16 -14.12 2.40
C TRP A 755 -13.43 -13.95 0.91
N ASN A 756 -12.38 -13.70 0.14
CA ASN A 756 -12.39 -13.60 -1.30
C ASN A 756 -11.78 -14.87 -1.92
N ASN A 757 -12.42 -15.39 -2.97
CA ASN A 757 -11.92 -16.56 -3.69
C ASN A 757 -11.21 -16.13 -4.96
N ILE A 758 -10.00 -16.67 -5.16
CA ILE A 758 -9.26 -16.46 -6.41
C ILE A 758 -9.73 -17.51 -7.40
N PRO A 759 -10.17 -17.11 -8.60
CA PRO A 759 -10.57 -18.04 -9.63
C PRO A 759 -9.35 -18.84 -10.14
N VAL A 760 -9.36 -20.14 -9.90
CA VAL A 760 -8.36 -21.08 -10.40
C VAL A 760 -9.01 -22.09 -11.34
N PHE A 761 -8.24 -22.67 -12.27
CA PHE A 761 -8.74 -23.78 -13.09
C PHE A 761 -9.10 -24.98 -12.21
N GLU A 762 -10.06 -25.80 -12.67
CA GLU A 762 -10.60 -26.95 -11.89
C GLU A 762 -9.54 -27.97 -11.49
N GLU A 763 -8.45 -28.08 -12.24
CA GLU A 763 -7.33 -28.97 -11.92
C GLU A 763 -6.53 -28.54 -10.70
N TYR A 764 -6.70 -27.31 -10.23
CA TYR A 764 -5.97 -26.76 -9.09
C TYR A 764 -6.86 -26.65 -7.84
N LYS A 765 -6.22 -26.64 -6.68
CA LYS A 765 -6.89 -26.37 -5.43
C LYS A 765 -7.33 -24.92 -5.37
N PRO A 766 -8.59 -24.63 -5.01
CA PRO A 766 -9.06 -23.25 -4.82
C PRO A 766 -8.19 -22.48 -3.84
N ILE A 767 -8.10 -21.17 -4.03
CA ILE A 767 -7.37 -20.27 -3.18
C ILE A 767 -8.34 -19.21 -2.67
N ALA A 768 -8.34 -18.99 -1.36
CA ALA A 768 -9.12 -17.95 -0.72
C ALA A 768 -8.20 -17.06 0.13
N PHE A 769 -8.45 -15.78 0.16
CA PHE A 769 -7.74 -14.85 1.04
C PHE A 769 -8.73 -14.03 1.85
N GLN A 770 -8.31 -13.69 3.06
CA GLN A 770 -9.08 -12.83 3.94
C GLN A 770 -8.74 -11.37 3.64
N ASP A 771 -9.75 -10.60 3.28
CA ASP A 771 -9.65 -9.17 3.04
C ASP A 771 -10.28 -8.37 4.16
N MET A 772 -9.91 -7.10 4.28
CA MET A 772 -10.48 -6.16 5.25
C MET A 772 -11.29 -5.13 4.49
N VAL A 773 -12.59 -5.09 4.72
CA VAL A 773 -13.53 -4.26 3.97
C VAL A 773 -14.33 -3.34 4.89
N LEU A 774 -14.64 -2.14 4.41
CA LEU A 774 -15.52 -1.22 5.11
C LEU A 774 -16.98 -1.70 5.00
N LYS A 775 -17.64 -1.92 6.15
CA LYS A 775 -19.03 -2.43 6.21
C LYS A 775 -20.06 -1.38 6.59
N GLU A 776 -19.65 -0.39 7.35
CA GLU A 776 -20.54 0.67 7.85
C GLU A 776 -19.94 2.04 7.57
N ASP A 777 -20.81 3.04 7.48
CA ASP A 777 -20.33 4.42 7.40
C ASP A 777 -19.74 4.86 8.76
N PRO A 778 -18.44 5.20 8.82
CA PRO A 778 -17.79 5.54 10.07
C PRO A 778 -18.40 6.75 10.80
N LEU A 779 -18.96 7.71 10.07
CA LEU A 779 -19.56 8.89 10.70
C LEU A 779 -20.91 8.57 11.34
N ARG A 780 -21.70 7.68 10.72
CA ARG A 780 -22.92 7.16 11.34
C ARG A 780 -22.58 6.33 12.57
N HIS A 781 -21.61 5.46 12.47
CA HIS A 781 -21.13 4.66 13.60
C HIS A 781 -20.66 5.56 14.76
N LEU A 782 -19.88 6.60 14.47
CA LEU A 782 -19.47 7.61 15.47
C LEU A 782 -20.67 8.24 16.18
N ALA A 783 -21.70 8.65 15.41
CA ALA A 783 -22.90 9.25 15.95
C ALA A 783 -23.66 8.30 16.88
N GLU A 784 -23.79 7.06 16.49
CA GLU A 784 -24.46 6.02 17.29
C GLU A 784 -23.67 5.68 18.55
N LYS A 785 -22.34 5.46 18.42
CA LYS A 785 -21.43 5.11 19.52
C LYS A 785 -21.44 6.16 20.64
N TYR A 786 -21.51 7.42 20.30
CA TYR A 786 -21.46 8.52 21.26
C TYR A 786 -22.82 9.15 21.53
N HIS A 787 -23.93 8.60 21.00
CA HIS A 787 -25.29 9.10 21.16
C HIS A 787 -25.43 10.57 20.78
N MET A 788 -24.83 10.97 19.67
CA MET A 788 -24.73 12.36 19.20
C MET A 788 -25.78 12.72 18.16
#